data_42d1bd725fe55c49cffa260004098a9e
#
_entry.id   42d1bd725fe55c49cffa260004098a9e
#
_cell.length_a   1.000
_cell.length_b   1.000
_cell.length_c   1.000
_cell.angle_alpha   90.00
_cell.angle_beta   90.00
_cell.angle_gamma   90.00
#
_symmetry.space_group_name_H-M   'P 1'
#
loop_
_entity.id
_entity.type
_entity.pdbx_description
1 polymer ?
#
loop_
_entity_poly.entity_id
_entity_poly.type
_entity_poly.pdbx_seq_one_letter_code
_entity_poly.pdbx_strand_id
1 'polypeptide(L)'
;MKIKPKMISRFGVYSDPSQSRWLNLFNHVLSLPILFLSSRLANPSCHNLCTINTPPKHFRSLLGLGLKFCPTPSHTTSRAQIESSLSRFRTDFLTKVFFCDKRFDPHNTWTPGQLYLRSSDWSGPQLHAIPPEIHTRVSAFLSTIRPMFHKRRVRRNLTPIQERLLESFSNNPDFLVVPSDKNLGPVLLDRTTYVRRCLDDHLLHPTYERLTSTAANNFTSETTKLLQSFLQAHDQSISAGDTLYLHRYLASVTDPYAYFYALIKVHKSPWQTRPIVSVSGSTLYGLGKWLDRQLQPLIKTLPTYLPSSFTLKQELDKMGGTNFSRMSLFTGDIVAMYPSIQIHDAFEKIASYFTTLDTTIYPPNLINAILSALQLIMTRNCFRFGDTFWLQKDGTAMGTPPAPSFATLYYGIFELELLQSFGSHLHYLRHYIDDQFGIWIHDPDPQVDCQRWLDFKNRQSQFCSLNWVFSSLSSSVHFLDLTIHLEPYQISTSLYEKPLNLHLYIPWNSAHAPHIRKSVITSGIFRILRLITHRSEQQLHLAKFFTRLLARGYNHSFLYSTFQHALNRFATRTNACLPRTSVPELFWPNSPPLHTTDESAFFHLPYHPQDPPSRLLQSAFREHIFHPVSLQKKRIFARTCDPSSYYGAFYNGDEWVRAPPRIVQLRHVEPKLTDLRNLNGQHIPIDRLIVAYHRAPNLKNLLFPRHSEGKCPSATSVSSTLDLPQDDEATDIPSHN
;
A
#
# COMPACT_ATOMS: atom_id res chain seq x y z
N MET A 1 -22.57 22.59 27.28
CA MET A 1 -21.45 22.63 28.21
C MET A 1 -20.50 23.73 27.72
N LYS A 2 -20.52 24.91 28.40
CA LYS A 2 -19.70 26.08 28.01
C LYS A 2 -18.26 25.85 28.44
N ILE A 3 -17.35 25.72 27.50
CA ILE A 3 -15.92 25.56 27.75
C ILE A 3 -15.36 26.94 28.16
N LYS A 4 -14.75 27.03 29.36
CA LYS A 4 -14.17 28.28 29.88
C LYS A 4 -12.94 28.72 29.07
N PRO A 5 -12.76 30.04 28.82
CA PRO A 5 -11.70 30.58 27.93
C PRO A 5 -10.27 30.57 28.50
N LYS A 6 -9.98 29.89 29.61
CA LYS A 6 -8.71 30.02 30.36
C LYS A 6 -7.51 29.16 29.86
N MET A 7 -7.63 28.46 28.70
CA MET A 7 -6.51 27.66 28.18
C MET A 7 -5.73 28.29 26.99
N ILE A 8 -6.07 29.52 26.61
CA ILE A 8 -5.47 30.17 25.41
C ILE A 8 -4.18 30.93 25.70
N SER A 9 -3.82 31.16 27.00
CA SER A 9 -2.73 32.07 27.33
C SER A 9 -1.35 31.43 27.63
N ARG A 10 -1.11 30.18 27.29
CA ARG A 10 0.19 29.50 27.53
C ARG A 10 1.07 29.20 26.32
N PHE A 11 0.65 29.57 25.13
CA PHE A 11 1.51 29.46 23.93
C PHE A 11 1.54 30.83 23.25
N GLY A 12 2.68 31.50 23.35
CA GLY A 12 2.94 32.75 22.66
C GLY A 12 2.66 32.60 21.15
N VAL A 13 1.65 33.33 20.68
CA VAL A 13 1.19 33.29 19.29
C VAL A 13 2.05 34.27 18.52
N TYR A 14 2.97 33.74 17.71
CA TYR A 14 3.42 34.46 16.52
C TYR A 14 2.37 34.23 15.43
N SER A 15 1.61 35.25 15.13
CA SER A 15 0.53 35.23 14.15
C SER A 15 1.09 35.46 12.74
N ASP A 16 1.57 34.41 12.10
CA ASP A 16 1.64 34.38 10.63
C ASP A 16 0.20 34.39 10.10
N PRO A 17 -0.17 35.38 9.24
CA PRO A 17 -1.53 35.46 8.67
C PRO A 17 -2.00 34.17 7.97
N SER A 18 -1.09 33.34 7.47
CA SER A 18 -1.39 32.02 6.91
C SER A 18 -1.79 30.99 7.98
N GLN A 19 -1.19 31.02 9.16
CA GLN A 19 -1.55 30.13 10.29
C GLN A 19 -2.91 30.48 10.88
N SER A 20 -3.25 31.79 10.97
CA SER A 20 -4.57 32.21 11.42
C SER A 20 -5.69 31.75 10.49
N ARG A 21 -5.43 31.67 9.20
CA ARG A 21 -6.36 31.22 8.16
C ARG A 21 -6.78 29.75 8.34
N TRP A 22 -5.84 28.85 8.67
CA TRP A 22 -6.11 27.43 8.86
C TRP A 22 -6.71 27.14 10.25
N LEU A 23 -6.34 27.92 11.27
CA LEU A 23 -6.92 27.82 12.61
C LEU A 23 -8.39 28.25 12.59
N ASN A 24 -8.75 29.32 11.84
CA ASN A 24 -10.13 29.76 11.64
C ASN A 24 -10.95 28.72 10.86
N LEU A 25 -10.34 28.08 9.87
CA LEU A 25 -10.95 26.94 9.15
C LEU A 25 -11.35 25.83 10.15
N PHE A 26 -10.45 25.46 11.03
CA PHE A 26 -10.65 24.39 11.98
C PHE A 26 -11.66 24.74 13.09
N ASN A 27 -11.60 25.95 13.60
CA ASN A 27 -12.59 26.44 14.59
C ASN A 27 -13.99 26.49 14.00
N HIS A 28 -14.13 26.82 12.71
CA HIS A 28 -15.42 26.76 12.02
C HIS A 28 -15.92 25.33 11.86
N VAL A 29 -15.05 24.38 11.52
CA VAL A 29 -15.38 22.94 11.45
C VAL A 29 -15.89 22.43 12.82
N LEU A 30 -15.31 22.89 13.92
CA LEU A 30 -15.74 22.49 15.28
C LEU A 30 -17.02 23.19 15.74
N SER A 31 -17.36 24.34 15.16
CA SER A 31 -18.60 25.07 15.46
C SER A 31 -19.84 24.52 14.71
N LEU A 32 -19.62 23.68 13.69
CA LEU A 32 -20.72 23.00 13.02
C LEU A 32 -21.42 22.05 14.01
N PRO A 33 -22.78 22.03 14.06
CA PRO A 33 -23.51 21.20 15.02
C PRO A 33 -23.18 19.72 14.77
N ILE A 34 -22.35 19.15 15.64
CA ILE A 34 -21.98 17.71 15.63
C ILE A 34 -23.23 16.81 15.69
N LEU A 35 -24.29 17.31 16.30
CA LEU A 35 -25.59 16.63 16.41
C LEU A 35 -26.28 16.36 15.05
N PHE A 36 -26.06 17.18 14.03
CA PHE A 36 -26.67 16.98 12.71
C PHE A 36 -26.04 15.83 11.90
N LEU A 37 -24.80 15.49 12.21
CA LEU A 37 -24.08 14.40 11.56
C LEU A 37 -24.21 13.06 12.32
N SER A 38 -24.49 13.09 13.63
CA SER A 38 -24.56 11.90 14.46
C SER A 38 -25.87 11.11 14.30
N SER A 39 -26.99 11.76 13.97
CA SER A 39 -28.30 11.10 13.84
C SER A 39 -28.46 10.20 12.59
N ARG A 40 -27.57 10.30 11.60
CA ARG A 40 -27.54 9.44 10.41
C ARG A 40 -26.45 8.39 10.40
N LEU A 41 -25.58 8.35 11.41
CA LEU A 41 -24.56 7.31 11.57
C LEU A 41 -25.13 6.14 12.39
N ALA A 42 -26.19 5.49 11.89
CA ALA A 42 -26.46 4.12 12.30
C ALA A 42 -25.15 3.34 12.04
N ASN A 43 -24.57 2.73 13.09
CA ASN A 43 -23.30 2.02 12.99
C ASN A 43 -23.44 0.78 12.09
N PRO A 44 -23.22 0.87 10.77
CA PRO A 44 -23.20 -0.30 9.92
C PRO A 44 -21.97 -1.10 10.31
N SER A 45 -22.18 -2.35 10.67
CA SER A 45 -21.11 -3.22 11.17
C SER A 45 -20.53 -4.12 10.08
N CYS A 46 -21.35 -4.54 9.14
CA CYS A 46 -20.99 -5.41 8.01
C CYS A 46 -22.10 -5.43 6.97
N HIS A 47 -21.77 -5.86 5.76
CA HIS A 47 -22.74 -6.24 4.74
C HIS A 47 -23.18 -7.69 5.00
N ASN A 48 -24.44 -7.92 5.32
CA ASN A 48 -24.97 -9.25 5.55
C ASN A 48 -25.66 -9.77 4.27
N LEU A 49 -25.09 -10.81 3.66
CA LEU A 49 -25.59 -11.47 2.46
C LEU A 49 -25.99 -12.93 2.73
N CYS A 50 -26.14 -13.33 4.01
CA CYS A 50 -26.64 -14.65 4.35
C CYS A 50 -28.09 -14.80 3.91
N THR A 51 -28.39 -15.88 3.20
CA THR A 51 -29.73 -16.22 2.69
C THR A 51 -30.25 -17.53 3.24
N ILE A 52 -29.36 -18.46 3.63
CA ILE A 52 -29.68 -19.80 4.08
C ILE A 52 -29.71 -19.84 5.60
N ASN A 53 -28.68 -19.29 6.25
CA ASN A 53 -28.50 -19.37 7.69
C ASN A 53 -28.66 -17.99 8.36
N THR A 54 -29.19 -17.97 9.59
CA THR A 54 -29.30 -16.75 10.38
C THR A 54 -28.04 -16.54 11.22
N PRO A 55 -27.23 -15.52 10.93
CA PRO A 55 -26.00 -15.28 11.68
C PRO A 55 -26.30 -14.84 13.13
N PRO A 56 -25.50 -15.28 14.11
CA PRO A 56 -25.64 -14.85 15.49
C PRO A 56 -25.58 -13.31 15.63
N LYS A 57 -26.48 -12.77 16.47
CA LYS A 57 -26.62 -11.29 16.65
C LYS A 57 -25.30 -10.60 17.04
N HIS A 58 -24.44 -11.29 17.80
CA HIS A 58 -23.16 -10.73 18.27
C HIS A 58 -22.07 -10.62 17.19
N PHE A 59 -22.21 -11.29 16.05
CA PHE A 59 -21.26 -11.16 14.94
C PHE A 59 -21.11 -9.74 14.44
N ARG A 60 -22.22 -9.00 14.39
CA ARG A 60 -22.19 -7.58 13.99
C ARG A 60 -21.29 -6.75 14.90
N SER A 61 -21.24 -7.04 16.20
CA SER A 61 -20.40 -6.31 17.14
C SER A 61 -18.90 -6.56 16.93
N LEU A 62 -18.51 -7.77 16.53
CA LEU A 62 -17.14 -8.12 16.19
C LEU A 62 -16.74 -7.52 14.83
N LEU A 63 -17.56 -7.71 13.80
CA LEU A 63 -17.26 -7.21 12.45
C LEU A 63 -17.31 -5.68 12.36
N GLY A 64 -18.11 -5.02 13.22
CA GLY A 64 -18.13 -3.56 13.38
C GLY A 64 -16.80 -2.95 13.84
N LEU A 65 -15.89 -3.73 14.42
CA LEU A 65 -14.52 -3.30 14.69
C LEU A 65 -13.74 -3.03 13.40
N GLY A 66 -14.13 -3.68 12.29
CA GLY A 66 -13.48 -3.60 10.98
C GLY A 66 -12.33 -4.59 10.82
N LEU A 67 -12.12 -5.07 9.61
CA LEU A 67 -11.12 -6.10 9.30
C LEU A 67 -9.67 -5.68 9.63
N LYS A 68 -9.40 -4.40 9.77
CA LYS A 68 -8.08 -3.87 10.15
C LYS A 68 -7.84 -3.84 11.66
N PHE A 69 -8.86 -4.15 12.49
CA PHE A 69 -8.70 -4.20 13.94
C PHE A 69 -7.70 -5.29 14.34
N CYS A 70 -6.79 -4.95 15.25
CA CYS A 70 -5.84 -5.89 15.84
C CYS A 70 -6.27 -6.23 17.26
N PRO A 71 -6.58 -7.49 17.58
CA PRO A 71 -6.71 -7.97 18.94
C PRO A 71 -5.41 -7.81 19.72
N THR A 72 -5.51 -7.63 21.04
CA THR A 72 -4.33 -7.60 21.91
C THR A 72 -3.67 -8.98 21.92
N PRO A 73 -2.35 -9.08 21.61
CA PRO A 73 -1.64 -10.38 21.64
C PRO A 73 -1.66 -11.03 23.00
N SER A 74 -1.62 -12.36 23.05
CA SER A 74 -1.52 -13.12 24.29
C SER A 74 -0.13 -13.00 24.94
N HIS A 75 -0.03 -13.17 26.25
CA HIS A 75 1.23 -13.03 27.00
C HIS A 75 2.31 -14.06 26.60
N THR A 76 1.93 -15.29 26.37
CA THR A 76 2.86 -16.40 26.16
C THR A 76 3.65 -16.27 24.87
N THR A 77 2.99 -15.86 23.80
CA THR A 77 3.63 -15.60 22.49
C THR A 77 4.52 -14.37 22.52
N SER A 78 4.17 -13.38 23.34
CA SER A 78 4.90 -12.10 23.40
C SER A 78 6.31 -12.25 23.98
N ARG A 79 6.53 -13.07 25.00
CA ARG A 79 7.84 -13.22 25.64
C ARG A 79 8.90 -13.84 24.72
N ALA A 80 8.55 -14.94 24.06
CA ALA A 80 9.45 -15.59 23.12
C ALA A 80 9.80 -14.68 21.94
N GLN A 81 8.80 -13.93 21.44
CA GLN A 81 9.00 -12.97 20.36
C GLN A 81 9.90 -11.79 20.77
N ILE A 82 9.79 -11.32 22.01
CA ILE A 82 10.66 -10.25 22.54
C ILE A 82 12.10 -10.76 22.63
N GLU A 83 12.34 -11.93 23.21
CA GLU A 83 13.68 -12.51 23.29
C GLU A 83 14.30 -12.73 21.91
N SER A 84 13.52 -13.23 20.96
CA SER A 84 13.94 -13.34 19.55
C SER A 84 14.28 -11.97 18.95
N SER A 85 13.48 -10.94 19.24
CA SER A 85 13.71 -9.57 18.76
C SER A 85 14.96 -8.93 19.37
N LEU A 86 15.24 -9.18 20.65
CA LEU A 86 16.46 -8.73 21.33
C LEU A 86 17.69 -9.40 20.75
N SER A 87 17.64 -10.72 20.55
CA SER A 87 18.73 -11.48 19.91
C SER A 87 18.99 -11.00 18.49
N ARG A 88 17.92 -10.82 17.70
CA ARG A 88 18.00 -10.30 16.34
C ARG A 88 18.61 -8.90 16.31
N PHE A 89 18.16 -7.99 17.18
CA PHE A 89 18.74 -6.65 17.25
C PHE A 89 20.23 -6.69 17.51
N ARG A 90 20.69 -7.55 18.45
CA ARG A 90 22.12 -7.74 18.70
C ARG A 90 22.87 -8.10 17.44
N THR A 91 22.40 -9.12 16.73
CA THR A 91 23.03 -9.60 15.49
C THR A 91 23.00 -8.51 14.40
N ASP A 92 21.85 -7.89 14.16
CA ASP A 92 21.69 -6.87 13.12
C ASP A 92 22.55 -5.62 13.42
N PHE A 93 22.65 -5.21 14.70
CA PHE A 93 23.49 -4.09 15.12
C PHE A 93 24.97 -4.38 14.95
N LEU A 94 25.44 -5.52 15.44
CA LEU A 94 26.85 -5.93 15.31
C LEU A 94 27.24 -6.13 13.85
N THR A 95 26.36 -6.72 13.04
CA THR A 95 26.54 -6.83 11.59
C THR A 95 26.69 -5.46 10.94
N LYS A 96 25.86 -4.50 11.33
CA LYS A 96 25.94 -3.13 10.81
C LYS A 96 27.26 -2.44 11.18
N VAL A 97 27.71 -2.64 12.42
CA VAL A 97 29.01 -2.14 12.88
C VAL A 97 30.15 -2.75 12.06
N PHE A 98 30.14 -4.06 11.84
CA PHE A 98 31.15 -4.76 11.08
C PHE A 98 31.30 -4.29 9.63
N PHE A 99 30.15 -4.03 8.95
CA PHE A 99 30.14 -3.58 7.56
C PHE A 99 30.19 -2.06 7.38
N CYS A 100 30.32 -1.31 8.47
CA CYS A 100 30.29 0.16 8.40
C CYS A 100 31.36 0.73 7.45
N ASP A 101 32.54 0.15 7.44
CA ASP A 101 33.69 0.59 6.62
C ASP A 101 33.65 0.04 5.19
N LYS A 102 32.89 -1.02 4.96
CA LYS A 102 32.85 -1.73 3.66
C LYS A 102 31.75 -1.21 2.73
N ARG A 103 31.06 -0.15 3.09
CA ARG A 103 29.95 0.42 2.29
C ARG A 103 30.40 1.09 1.00
N PHE A 104 31.64 1.46 0.90
CA PHE A 104 32.23 2.12 -0.26
C PHE A 104 33.07 1.17 -1.11
N ASP A 105 32.74 -0.11 -1.15
CA ASP A 105 33.31 -1.02 -2.11
C ASP A 105 32.85 -0.57 -3.51
N PRO A 106 33.75 -0.04 -4.37
CA PRO A 106 33.42 0.40 -5.72
C PRO A 106 32.92 -0.77 -6.60
N HIS A 107 33.17 -2.02 -6.18
CA HIS A 107 32.66 -3.22 -6.83
C HIS A 107 31.30 -3.68 -6.32
N ASN A 108 30.74 -3.03 -5.31
CA ASN A 108 29.39 -3.32 -4.83
C ASN A 108 28.36 -2.71 -5.77
N THR A 109 27.90 -3.50 -6.73
CA THR A 109 26.96 -3.13 -7.78
C THR A 109 25.50 -3.06 -7.29
N TRP A 110 25.23 -3.14 -5.96
CA TRP A 110 23.88 -3.03 -5.45
C TRP A 110 23.33 -1.61 -5.62
N THR A 111 22.26 -1.48 -6.39
CA THR A 111 21.51 -0.23 -6.58
C THR A 111 20.21 -0.24 -5.78
N PRO A 112 19.78 0.90 -5.20
CA PRO A 112 18.46 1.01 -4.58
C PRO A 112 17.36 0.55 -5.56
N GLY A 113 16.49 -0.35 -5.10
CA GLY A 113 15.42 -0.92 -5.94
C GLY A 113 15.74 -2.30 -6.52
N GLN A 114 16.93 -2.83 -6.37
CA GLN A 114 17.22 -4.23 -6.69
C GLN A 114 16.38 -5.16 -5.81
N LEU A 115 15.91 -6.26 -6.42
CA LEU A 115 15.23 -7.31 -5.69
C LEU A 115 16.22 -8.01 -4.76
N TYR A 116 15.85 -8.16 -3.50
CA TYR A 116 16.69 -8.78 -2.49
C TYR A 116 15.94 -9.89 -1.75
N LEU A 117 16.56 -11.03 -1.67
CA LEU A 117 16.13 -12.13 -0.80
C LEU A 117 17.28 -12.48 0.14
N ARG A 118 17.01 -12.51 1.45
CA ARG A 118 18.04 -12.85 2.44
C ARG A 118 18.53 -14.29 2.20
N SER A 119 19.86 -14.47 2.08
CA SER A 119 20.42 -15.82 1.98
C SER A 119 20.31 -16.56 3.30
N SER A 120 19.86 -17.81 3.26
CA SER A 120 19.92 -18.73 4.41
C SER A 120 21.37 -19.10 4.76
N ASP A 121 22.23 -19.09 3.77
CA ASP A 121 23.65 -19.55 3.87
C ASP A 121 24.62 -18.42 4.26
N TRP A 122 24.08 -17.23 4.51
CA TRP A 122 24.90 -16.13 4.96
C TRP A 122 25.33 -16.36 6.41
N SER A 123 26.52 -16.85 6.57
CA SER A 123 27.20 -17.01 7.85
C SER A 123 27.64 -15.64 8.37
N GLY A 124 26.93 -14.74 8.72
CA GLY A 124 27.25 -13.40 9.26
C GLY A 124 28.75 -13.09 9.51
N PRO A 125 29.10 -11.87 9.81
CA PRO A 125 30.49 -11.55 10.15
C PRO A 125 30.89 -12.35 11.38
N GLN A 126 32.12 -12.80 11.40
CA GLN A 126 32.68 -13.42 12.60
C GLN A 126 32.67 -12.38 13.72
N LEU A 127 31.76 -12.55 14.69
CA LEU A 127 31.50 -11.55 15.74
C LEU A 127 32.71 -11.23 16.60
N HIS A 128 33.72 -12.11 16.65
CA HIS A 128 34.99 -11.85 17.34
C HIS A 128 35.84 -10.75 16.70
N ALA A 129 35.56 -10.39 15.44
CA ALA A 129 36.23 -9.27 14.76
C ALA A 129 35.71 -7.90 15.19
N ILE A 130 34.69 -7.83 16.06
CA ILE A 130 34.13 -6.57 16.57
C ILE A 130 34.76 -6.27 17.94
N PRO A 131 35.16 -5.01 18.22
CA PRO A 131 35.75 -4.64 19.50
C PRO A 131 34.91 -5.09 20.70
N PRO A 132 35.52 -5.73 21.75
CA PRO A 132 34.83 -6.23 22.92
C PRO A 132 33.98 -5.16 23.65
N GLU A 133 34.42 -3.91 23.58
CA GLU A 133 33.73 -2.77 24.17
C GLU A 133 32.35 -2.58 23.54
N ILE A 134 32.19 -2.75 22.22
CA ILE A 134 30.91 -2.65 21.54
C ILE A 134 29.98 -3.77 21.97
N HIS A 135 30.49 -4.99 22.11
CA HIS A 135 29.73 -6.11 22.66
C HIS A 135 29.22 -5.83 24.08
N THR A 136 30.06 -5.26 24.92
CA THR A 136 29.72 -4.89 26.31
C THR A 136 28.63 -3.82 26.32
N ARG A 137 28.77 -2.78 25.52
CA ARG A 137 27.77 -1.69 25.42
C ARG A 137 26.41 -2.19 24.92
N VAL A 138 26.39 -3.02 23.88
CA VAL A 138 25.16 -3.62 23.37
C VAL A 138 24.52 -4.54 24.40
N SER A 139 25.32 -5.34 25.11
CA SER A 139 24.84 -6.23 26.17
C SER A 139 24.25 -5.43 27.35
N ALA A 140 24.89 -4.33 27.77
CA ALA A 140 24.39 -3.43 28.80
C ALA A 140 23.07 -2.77 28.38
N PHE A 141 22.96 -2.29 27.13
CA PHE A 141 21.73 -1.77 26.59
C PHE A 141 20.61 -2.80 26.63
N LEU A 142 20.85 -4.02 26.12
CA LEU A 142 19.85 -5.09 26.09
C LEU A 142 19.43 -5.52 27.50
N SER A 143 20.37 -5.58 28.47
CA SER A 143 20.08 -5.89 29.87
C SER A 143 19.22 -4.83 30.52
N THR A 144 19.42 -3.56 30.19
CA THR A 144 18.61 -2.44 30.69
C THR A 144 17.19 -2.45 30.13
N ILE A 145 17.00 -2.75 28.84
CA ILE A 145 15.68 -2.70 28.24
C ILE A 145 14.86 -3.98 28.44
N ARG A 146 15.51 -5.15 28.60
CA ARG A 146 14.81 -6.44 28.79
C ARG A 146 13.75 -6.41 29.90
N PRO A 147 14.02 -5.92 31.14
CA PRO A 147 13.02 -5.85 32.19
C PRO A 147 11.88 -4.86 31.91
N MET A 148 12.08 -3.91 31.00
CA MET A 148 11.02 -2.96 30.64
C MET A 148 9.84 -3.64 29.92
N PHE A 149 10.07 -4.81 29.29
CA PHE A 149 9.04 -5.61 28.63
C PHE A 149 8.33 -6.60 29.56
N HIS A 150 8.77 -6.71 30.82
CA HIS A 150 8.19 -7.62 31.78
C HIS A 150 7.19 -6.94 32.72
N LYS A 151 6.02 -7.55 32.88
CA LYS A 151 5.09 -7.34 33.99
C LYS A 151 4.03 -6.25 33.85
N ARG A 152 3.12 -6.37 32.90
CA ARG A 152 1.81 -5.73 33.10
C ARG A 152 0.68 -6.70 32.73
N ARG A 153 -0.40 -6.71 33.53
CA ARG A 153 -1.61 -7.45 33.17
C ARG A 153 -2.14 -6.94 31.85
N VAL A 154 -2.15 -7.77 30.81
CA VAL A 154 -2.66 -7.41 29.50
C VAL A 154 -4.15 -7.11 29.60
N ARG A 155 -4.52 -5.86 29.35
CA ARG A 155 -5.91 -5.51 29.17
C ARG A 155 -6.34 -5.93 27.76
N ARG A 156 -7.18 -6.95 27.67
CA ARG A 156 -7.74 -7.39 26.39
C ARG A 156 -8.62 -6.30 25.81
N ASN A 157 -8.58 -6.13 24.50
CA ASN A 157 -9.37 -5.15 23.77
C ASN A 157 -10.59 -5.74 23.05
N LEU A 158 -10.80 -7.05 23.15
CA LEU A 158 -12.02 -7.75 22.82
C LEU A 158 -12.81 -8.08 24.10
N THR A 159 -14.13 -8.12 24.00
CA THR A 159 -14.98 -8.68 25.06
C THR A 159 -14.88 -10.20 25.06
N PRO A 160 -15.17 -10.89 26.20
CA PRO A 160 -15.15 -12.36 26.24
C PRO A 160 -16.07 -13.03 25.19
N ILE A 161 -17.19 -12.35 24.87
CA ILE A 161 -18.10 -12.83 23.80
C ILE A 161 -17.42 -12.71 22.44
N GLN A 162 -16.76 -11.58 22.15
CA GLN A 162 -16.06 -11.37 20.88
C GLN A 162 -14.87 -12.33 20.72
N GLU A 163 -14.16 -12.65 21.79
CA GLU A 163 -13.08 -13.64 21.76
C GLU A 163 -13.61 -15.04 21.41
N ARG A 164 -14.65 -15.50 22.10
CA ARG A 164 -15.30 -16.80 21.78
C ARG A 164 -15.83 -16.84 20.36
N LEU A 165 -16.43 -15.75 19.87
CA LEU A 165 -16.89 -15.65 18.48
C LEU A 165 -15.73 -15.74 17.49
N LEU A 166 -14.62 -15.07 17.77
CA LEU A 166 -13.44 -15.12 16.91
C LEU A 166 -12.86 -16.52 16.81
N GLU A 167 -12.79 -17.25 17.93
CA GLU A 167 -12.36 -18.65 17.99
C GLU A 167 -13.32 -19.58 17.23
N SER A 168 -14.64 -19.38 17.39
CA SER A 168 -15.63 -20.19 16.70
C SER A 168 -15.69 -19.93 15.19
N PHE A 169 -15.35 -18.72 14.74
CA PHE A 169 -15.48 -18.34 13.34
C PHE A 169 -14.47 -18.99 12.41
N SER A 170 -13.23 -19.21 12.87
CA SER A 170 -12.18 -19.81 12.04
C SER A 170 -12.55 -21.23 11.60
N ASN A 171 -13.42 -21.91 12.34
CA ASN A 171 -13.85 -23.28 12.08
C ASN A 171 -15.35 -23.39 11.80
N ASN A 172 -16.05 -22.29 11.56
CA ASN A 172 -17.49 -22.32 11.33
C ASN A 172 -17.80 -22.90 9.94
N PRO A 173 -18.61 -23.98 9.84
CA PRO A 173 -18.96 -24.56 8.55
C PRO A 173 -19.98 -23.75 7.76
N ASP A 174 -20.80 -22.93 8.42
CA ASP A 174 -21.97 -22.31 7.83
C ASP A 174 -21.66 -20.91 7.27
N PHE A 175 -20.79 -20.16 7.97
CA PHE A 175 -20.56 -18.76 7.65
C PHE A 175 -19.12 -18.48 7.20
N LEU A 176 -19.01 -17.49 6.34
CA LEU A 176 -17.72 -16.96 5.89
C LEU A 176 -17.72 -15.44 5.98
N VAL A 177 -16.58 -14.86 6.41
CA VAL A 177 -16.34 -13.42 6.37
C VAL A 177 -15.34 -13.11 5.27
N VAL A 178 -15.77 -12.34 4.27
CA VAL A 178 -14.95 -11.98 3.11
C VAL A 178 -14.78 -10.46 3.05
N PRO A 179 -13.62 -9.95 2.64
CA PRO A 179 -13.50 -8.54 2.32
C PRO A 179 -14.39 -8.16 1.12
N SER A 180 -15.09 -7.02 1.21
CA SER A 180 -15.73 -6.45 0.03
C SER A 180 -14.70 -5.92 -0.96
N ASP A 181 -15.07 -5.91 -2.23
CA ASP A 181 -14.35 -5.15 -3.25
C ASP A 181 -14.33 -3.65 -2.88
N LYS A 182 -13.27 -2.95 -3.27
CA LYS A 182 -13.10 -1.50 -3.01
C LYS A 182 -13.10 -1.09 -1.52
N ASN A 183 -12.84 -2.03 -0.59
CA ASN A 183 -12.78 -1.79 0.87
C ASN A 183 -14.05 -1.19 1.48
N LEU A 184 -15.22 -1.52 0.99
CA LEU A 184 -16.50 -1.01 1.50
C LEU A 184 -16.87 -1.55 2.87
N GLY A 185 -16.18 -2.57 3.39
CA GLY A 185 -16.39 -3.17 4.70
C GLY A 185 -16.31 -4.71 4.66
N PRO A 186 -16.51 -5.40 5.79
CA PRO A 186 -16.62 -6.85 5.82
C PRO A 186 -17.97 -7.31 5.27
N VAL A 187 -17.96 -8.44 4.58
CA VAL A 187 -19.15 -9.13 4.08
C VAL A 187 -19.28 -10.45 4.82
N LEU A 188 -20.46 -10.70 5.37
CA LEU A 188 -20.83 -11.97 5.97
C LEU A 188 -21.79 -12.67 5.03
N LEU A 189 -21.52 -13.94 4.69
CA LEU A 189 -22.35 -14.74 3.80
C LEU A 189 -22.24 -16.23 4.15
N ASP A 190 -23.19 -17.02 3.62
CA ASP A 190 -23.14 -18.47 3.73
C ASP A 190 -21.96 -19.02 2.94
N ARG A 191 -21.24 -19.98 3.54
CA ARG A 191 -20.09 -20.64 2.93
C ARG A 191 -20.47 -21.34 1.62
N THR A 192 -21.58 -22.06 1.61
CA THR A 192 -22.10 -22.74 0.42
C THR A 192 -22.42 -21.77 -0.71
N THR A 193 -23.07 -20.65 -0.39
CA THR A 193 -23.34 -19.57 -1.37
C THR A 193 -22.06 -19.01 -1.94
N TYR A 194 -21.03 -18.78 -1.10
CA TYR A 194 -19.75 -18.28 -1.58
C TYR A 194 -19.07 -19.24 -2.56
N VAL A 195 -18.99 -20.54 -2.19
CA VAL A 195 -18.36 -21.58 -3.04
C VAL A 195 -19.11 -21.70 -4.37
N ARG A 196 -20.45 -21.80 -4.32
CA ARG A 196 -21.28 -21.86 -5.53
C ARG A 196 -21.00 -20.66 -6.45
N ARG A 197 -21.01 -19.44 -5.92
CA ARG A 197 -20.74 -18.23 -6.72
C ARG A 197 -19.31 -18.20 -7.28
N CYS A 198 -18.33 -18.74 -6.59
CA CYS A 198 -16.97 -18.86 -7.12
C CYS A 198 -16.91 -19.83 -8.31
N LEU A 199 -17.65 -20.94 -8.23
CA LEU A 199 -17.77 -21.90 -9.32
C LEU A 199 -18.56 -21.31 -10.50
N ASP A 200 -19.79 -20.89 -10.27
CA ASP A 200 -20.72 -20.46 -11.32
C ASP A 200 -20.26 -19.18 -12.02
N ASP A 201 -19.79 -18.17 -11.25
CA ASP A 201 -19.40 -16.88 -11.81
C ASP A 201 -18.04 -16.94 -12.53
N HIS A 202 -17.19 -17.94 -12.19
CA HIS A 202 -15.80 -17.95 -12.67
C HIS A 202 -15.29 -19.33 -13.10
N LEU A 203 -15.14 -20.28 -12.18
CA LEU A 203 -14.32 -21.48 -12.39
C LEU A 203 -14.92 -22.46 -13.42
N LEU A 204 -16.25 -22.48 -13.59
CA LEU A 204 -16.91 -23.29 -14.62
C LEU A 204 -16.95 -22.61 -16.02
N HIS A 205 -16.37 -21.39 -16.14
CA HIS A 205 -16.24 -20.73 -17.42
C HIS A 205 -15.13 -21.39 -18.26
N PRO A 206 -15.24 -21.49 -19.59
CA PRO A 206 -14.25 -22.13 -20.50
C PRO A 206 -12.81 -21.60 -20.38
N THR A 207 -12.63 -20.39 -19.83
CA THR A 207 -11.31 -19.80 -19.54
C THR A 207 -10.53 -20.58 -18.50
N TYR A 208 -11.20 -21.42 -17.70
CA TYR A 208 -10.59 -22.24 -16.67
C TYR A 208 -10.80 -23.72 -16.95
N GLU A 209 -9.81 -24.51 -16.60
CA GLU A 209 -9.82 -25.97 -16.73
C GLU A 209 -9.56 -26.61 -15.39
N ARG A 210 -10.39 -27.59 -15.02
CA ARG A 210 -10.18 -28.37 -13.80
C ARG A 210 -9.12 -29.43 -14.03
N LEU A 211 -8.14 -29.51 -13.17
CA LEU A 211 -7.08 -30.52 -13.23
C LEU A 211 -7.23 -31.55 -12.12
N THR A 212 -6.83 -32.79 -12.41
CA THR A 212 -6.60 -33.80 -11.36
C THR A 212 -5.37 -33.39 -10.53
N SER A 213 -5.27 -33.90 -9.30
CA SER A 213 -4.12 -33.65 -8.43
C SER A 213 -2.80 -34.06 -9.10
N THR A 214 -2.79 -35.19 -9.82
CA THR A 214 -1.61 -35.68 -10.54
C THR A 214 -1.23 -34.76 -11.68
N ALA A 215 -2.20 -34.34 -12.52
CA ALA A 215 -1.96 -33.41 -13.61
C ALA A 215 -1.45 -32.06 -13.09
N ALA A 216 -2.00 -31.52 -12.01
CA ALA A 216 -1.55 -30.28 -11.40
C ALA A 216 -0.12 -30.38 -10.85
N ASN A 217 0.24 -31.47 -10.20
CA ASN A 217 1.60 -31.71 -9.73
C ASN A 217 2.61 -31.80 -10.88
N ASN A 218 2.26 -32.54 -11.94
CA ASN A 218 3.10 -32.65 -13.14
C ASN A 218 3.29 -31.27 -13.79
N PHE A 219 2.21 -30.50 -13.93
CA PHE A 219 2.23 -29.17 -14.52
C PHE A 219 3.11 -28.18 -13.74
N THR A 220 3.04 -28.20 -12.39
CA THR A 220 3.87 -27.32 -11.55
C THR A 220 5.33 -27.76 -11.54
N SER A 221 5.60 -29.07 -11.60
CA SER A 221 6.96 -29.63 -11.74
C SER A 221 7.59 -29.19 -13.07
N GLU A 222 6.85 -29.32 -14.18
CA GLU A 222 7.27 -28.84 -15.48
C GLU A 222 7.50 -27.31 -15.48
N THR A 223 6.60 -26.54 -14.88
CA THR A 223 6.77 -25.09 -14.72
C THR A 223 8.07 -24.74 -13.99
N THR A 224 8.43 -25.52 -12.97
CA THR A 224 9.70 -25.35 -12.26
C THR A 224 10.90 -25.62 -13.16
N LYS A 225 10.86 -26.67 -13.98
CA LYS A 225 11.91 -26.98 -14.96
C LYS A 225 12.04 -25.87 -16.02
N LEU A 226 10.92 -25.40 -16.57
CA LEU A 226 10.91 -24.29 -17.52
C LEU A 226 11.50 -23.01 -16.94
N LEU A 227 11.22 -22.72 -15.66
CA LEU A 227 11.82 -21.57 -14.96
C LEU A 227 13.33 -21.75 -14.77
N GLN A 228 13.80 -22.97 -14.47
CA GLN A 228 15.24 -23.28 -14.41
C GLN A 228 15.92 -23.09 -15.77
N SER A 229 15.30 -23.59 -16.85
CA SER A 229 15.80 -23.39 -18.21
C SER A 229 15.81 -21.91 -18.61
N PHE A 230 14.79 -21.14 -18.24
CA PHE A 230 14.75 -19.69 -18.42
C PHE A 230 15.95 -18.99 -17.73
N LEU A 231 16.24 -19.34 -16.48
CA LEU A 231 17.35 -18.77 -15.74
C LEU A 231 18.70 -19.09 -16.38
N GLN A 232 18.88 -20.31 -16.91
CA GLN A 232 20.10 -20.71 -17.64
C GLN A 232 20.25 -19.97 -18.97
N ALA A 233 19.15 -19.84 -19.74
CA ALA A 233 19.17 -19.20 -21.05
C ALA A 233 19.41 -17.68 -20.99
N HIS A 234 19.01 -17.04 -19.91
CA HIS A 234 19.05 -15.57 -19.77
C HIS A 234 20.01 -15.06 -18.68
N ASP A 235 20.91 -15.91 -18.19
CA ASP A 235 21.86 -15.54 -17.10
C ASP A 235 22.69 -14.28 -17.44
N GLN A 236 23.14 -14.15 -18.68
CA GLN A 236 23.90 -12.98 -19.15
C GLN A 236 23.02 -11.76 -19.50
N SER A 237 21.73 -11.95 -19.69
CA SER A 237 20.76 -10.90 -20.07
C SER A 237 20.14 -10.21 -18.87
N ILE A 238 20.15 -10.87 -17.74
CA ILE A 238 19.59 -10.41 -16.46
C ILE A 238 20.75 -9.97 -15.56
N SER A 239 20.55 -8.92 -14.78
CA SER A 239 21.60 -8.49 -13.84
C SER A 239 21.97 -9.60 -12.84
N ALA A 240 23.24 -9.73 -12.49
CA ALA A 240 23.72 -10.76 -11.56
C ALA A 240 22.96 -10.76 -10.22
N GLY A 241 22.57 -9.58 -9.73
CA GLY A 241 21.76 -9.46 -8.51
C GLY A 241 20.33 -10.00 -8.68
N ASP A 242 19.72 -9.80 -9.83
CA ASP A 242 18.38 -10.32 -10.13
C ASP A 242 18.40 -11.82 -10.39
N THR A 243 19.41 -12.32 -11.12
CA THR A 243 19.63 -13.76 -11.32
C THR A 243 19.78 -14.47 -9.96
N LEU A 244 20.60 -13.94 -9.08
CA LEU A 244 20.76 -14.47 -7.72
C LEU A 244 19.46 -14.42 -6.91
N TYR A 245 18.67 -13.35 -7.03
CA TYR A 245 17.36 -13.25 -6.41
C TYR A 245 16.43 -14.36 -6.91
N LEU A 246 16.35 -14.57 -8.22
CA LEU A 246 15.45 -15.55 -8.83
C LEU A 246 15.81 -16.99 -8.42
N HIS A 247 17.11 -17.34 -8.45
CA HIS A 247 17.57 -18.65 -7.98
C HIS A 247 17.23 -18.91 -6.50
N ARG A 248 17.53 -17.93 -5.63
CA ARG A 248 17.21 -18.04 -4.21
C ARG A 248 15.73 -18.11 -3.93
N TYR A 249 14.95 -17.32 -4.68
CA TYR A 249 13.50 -17.37 -4.56
C TYR A 249 12.99 -18.77 -4.90
N LEU A 250 13.38 -19.31 -6.05
CA LEU A 250 12.97 -20.65 -6.50
C LEU A 250 13.32 -21.74 -5.47
N ALA A 251 14.53 -21.68 -4.90
CA ALA A 251 14.94 -22.61 -3.84
C ALA A 251 14.14 -22.45 -2.52
N SER A 252 13.51 -21.32 -2.28
CA SER A 252 12.72 -21.05 -1.06
C SER A 252 11.24 -21.41 -1.19
N VAL A 253 10.77 -21.80 -2.37
CA VAL A 253 9.36 -22.16 -2.61
C VAL A 253 9.02 -23.46 -1.92
N THR A 254 8.07 -23.41 -0.99
CA THR A 254 7.57 -24.60 -0.27
C THR A 254 6.23 -25.11 -0.82
N ASP A 255 5.42 -24.21 -1.41
CA ASP A 255 4.15 -24.54 -2.06
C ASP A 255 4.14 -23.93 -3.46
N PRO A 256 4.10 -24.75 -4.54
CA PRO A 256 4.21 -24.24 -5.90
C PRO A 256 2.94 -23.52 -6.40
N TYR A 257 1.79 -23.74 -5.74
CA TYR A 257 0.50 -23.30 -6.22
C TYR A 257 0.17 -21.86 -5.86
N ALA A 258 -0.52 -21.19 -6.77
CA ALA A 258 -1.30 -20.01 -6.47
C ALA A 258 -2.65 -20.40 -5.81
N TYR A 259 -3.44 -19.40 -5.36
CA TYR A 259 -4.70 -19.65 -4.67
C TYR A 259 -5.80 -18.74 -5.15
N PHE A 260 -6.94 -19.33 -5.46
CA PHE A 260 -8.13 -18.59 -5.86
C PHE A 260 -8.97 -18.19 -4.66
N TYR A 261 -9.51 -16.99 -4.70
CA TYR A 261 -10.59 -16.51 -3.85
C TYR A 261 -11.33 -15.37 -4.54
N ALA A 262 -12.57 -15.07 -4.10
CA ALA A 262 -13.33 -13.97 -4.66
C ALA A 262 -13.57 -12.85 -3.65
N LEU A 263 -13.52 -11.59 -4.11
CA LEU A 263 -14.01 -10.42 -3.38
C LEU A 263 -15.46 -10.15 -3.78
N ILE A 264 -16.24 -9.62 -2.83
CA ILE A 264 -17.67 -9.37 -3.07
C ILE A 264 -17.89 -7.92 -3.51
N LYS A 265 -18.49 -7.74 -4.69
CA LYS A 265 -18.90 -6.43 -5.23
C LYS A 265 -20.30 -6.10 -4.68
N VAL A 266 -20.38 -5.66 -3.42
CA VAL A 266 -21.65 -5.33 -2.74
C VAL A 266 -22.40 -4.15 -3.36
N HIS A 267 -21.73 -3.35 -4.17
CA HIS A 267 -22.28 -2.16 -4.84
C HIS A 267 -23.01 -2.49 -6.16
N LYS A 268 -22.99 -3.73 -6.61
CA LYS A 268 -23.77 -4.20 -7.77
C LYS A 268 -25.08 -4.80 -7.30
N SER A 269 -26.11 -4.73 -8.12
CA SER A 269 -27.43 -5.33 -7.87
C SER A 269 -27.86 -6.14 -9.09
N PRO A 270 -27.94 -7.47 -8.97
CA PRO A 270 -27.52 -8.31 -7.83
C PRO A 270 -26.01 -8.20 -7.57
N TRP A 271 -25.59 -8.50 -6.32
CA TRP A 271 -24.17 -8.47 -5.97
C TRP A 271 -23.38 -9.50 -6.81
N GLN A 272 -22.13 -9.16 -7.08
CA GLN A 272 -21.23 -9.93 -7.94
C GLN A 272 -19.94 -10.29 -7.21
N THR A 273 -19.14 -11.14 -7.83
CA THR A 273 -17.83 -11.53 -7.34
C THR A 273 -16.71 -10.95 -8.22
N ARG A 274 -15.52 -10.79 -7.65
CA ARG A 274 -14.28 -10.47 -8.36
C ARG A 274 -13.28 -11.59 -8.11
N PRO A 275 -12.85 -12.35 -9.13
CA PRO A 275 -11.87 -13.42 -8.95
C PRO A 275 -10.49 -12.84 -8.63
N ILE A 276 -9.79 -13.45 -7.69
CA ILE A 276 -8.42 -13.12 -7.35
C ILE A 276 -7.61 -14.40 -7.30
N VAL A 277 -6.53 -14.48 -8.05
CA VAL A 277 -5.56 -15.57 -7.99
C VAL A 277 -4.31 -15.06 -7.30
N SER A 278 -4.15 -15.36 -6.03
CA SER A 278 -3.00 -14.93 -5.24
C SER A 278 -1.80 -15.84 -5.53
N VAL A 279 -0.82 -15.34 -6.24
CA VAL A 279 0.42 -16.08 -6.57
C VAL A 279 1.52 -15.90 -5.49
N SER A 280 1.23 -15.20 -4.40
CA SER A 280 2.22 -14.93 -3.34
C SER A 280 2.75 -16.23 -2.73
N GLY A 281 4.05 -16.47 -2.83
CA GLY A 281 4.71 -17.69 -2.35
C GLY A 281 4.77 -18.82 -3.37
N SER A 282 4.05 -18.72 -4.52
CA SER A 282 4.09 -19.74 -5.59
C SER A 282 5.38 -19.67 -6.42
N THR A 283 5.61 -20.69 -7.24
CA THR A 283 6.80 -20.82 -8.09
C THR A 283 7.07 -19.59 -8.96
N LEU A 284 6.03 -19.00 -9.57
CA LEU A 284 6.18 -17.88 -10.52
C LEU A 284 6.21 -16.50 -9.86
N TYR A 285 5.98 -16.38 -8.57
CA TYR A 285 5.91 -15.07 -7.90
C TYR A 285 7.22 -14.25 -7.98
N GLY A 286 8.38 -14.93 -7.82
CA GLY A 286 9.69 -14.28 -7.93
C GLY A 286 9.93 -13.70 -9.33
N LEU A 287 9.68 -14.52 -10.37
CA LEU A 287 9.76 -14.08 -11.76
C LEU A 287 8.77 -12.96 -12.05
N GLY A 288 7.52 -13.07 -11.54
CA GLY A 288 6.51 -12.03 -11.69
C GLY A 288 6.93 -10.69 -11.10
N LYS A 289 7.61 -10.68 -9.97
CA LYS A 289 8.17 -9.44 -9.39
C LYS A 289 9.31 -8.85 -10.21
N TRP A 290 10.16 -9.69 -10.75
CA TRP A 290 11.22 -9.24 -11.64
C TRP A 290 10.63 -8.63 -12.91
N LEU A 291 9.67 -9.30 -13.54
CA LEU A 291 9.01 -8.83 -14.77
C LEU A 291 8.26 -7.50 -14.53
N ASP A 292 7.47 -7.39 -13.47
CA ASP A 292 6.77 -6.13 -13.13
C ASP A 292 7.76 -4.97 -13.03
N ARG A 293 8.92 -5.18 -12.38
CA ARG A 293 9.97 -4.17 -12.28
C ARG A 293 10.54 -3.76 -13.65
N GLN A 294 10.63 -4.68 -14.61
CA GLN A 294 11.06 -4.35 -15.97
C GLN A 294 10.00 -3.57 -16.76
N LEU A 295 8.71 -3.88 -16.53
CA LEU A 295 7.60 -3.20 -17.23
C LEU A 295 7.27 -1.81 -16.66
N GLN A 296 7.52 -1.57 -15.36
CA GLN A 296 7.20 -0.29 -14.69
C GLN A 296 7.81 0.96 -15.34
N PRO A 297 9.07 0.99 -15.80
CA PRO A 297 9.60 2.13 -16.53
C PRO A 297 8.87 2.38 -17.85
N LEU A 298 8.50 1.33 -18.58
CA LEU A 298 7.81 1.42 -19.88
C LEU A 298 6.43 2.03 -19.76
N ILE A 299 5.61 1.59 -18.81
CA ILE A 299 4.27 2.17 -18.63
C ILE A 299 4.32 3.65 -18.27
N LYS A 300 5.39 4.12 -17.62
CA LYS A 300 5.57 5.53 -17.27
C LYS A 300 5.90 6.42 -18.47
N THR A 301 6.34 5.86 -19.59
CA THR A 301 6.57 6.62 -20.83
C THR A 301 5.30 6.80 -21.65
N LEU A 302 4.24 6.04 -21.37
CA LEU A 302 2.97 6.16 -22.07
C LEU A 302 2.31 7.52 -21.73
N PRO A 303 1.92 8.32 -22.75
CA PRO A 303 1.37 9.66 -22.51
C PRO A 303 0.03 9.65 -21.80
N THR A 304 -0.71 8.55 -21.89
CA THR A 304 -2.04 8.38 -21.26
C THR A 304 -1.98 7.78 -19.86
N TYR A 305 -0.81 7.27 -19.43
CA TYR A 305 -0.68 6.64 -18.13
C TYR A 305 -0.94 7.59 -16.96
N LEU A 306 -1.84 7.20 -16.07
CA LEU A 306 -2.16 7.93 -14.85
C LEU A 306 -1.77 7.13 -13.60
N PRO A 307 -0.77 7.56 -12.82
CA PRO A 307 -0.35 6.84 -11.62
C PRO A 307 -1.28 7.01 -10.42
N SER A 308 -2.04 8.10 -10.31
CA SER A 308 -2.89 8.36 -9.14
C SER A 308 -3.85 9.53 -9.32
N SER A 309 -4.90 9.61 -8.48
CA SER A 309 -5.80 10.77 -8.38
C SER A 309 -5.06 12.08 -8.02
N PHE A 310 -3.93 12.00 -7.32
CA PHE A 310 -3.12 13.19 -7.01
C PHE A 310 -2.46 13.77 -8.26
N THR A 311 -1.95 12.91 -9.12
CA THR A 311 -1.37 13.31 -10.42
C THR A 311 -2.43 13.94 -11.30
N LEU A 312 -3.60 13.27 -11.39
CA LEU A 312 -4.75 13.81 -12.12
C LEU A 312 -5.10 15.22 -11.64
N LYS A 313 -5.30 15.40 -10.33
CA LYS A 313 -5.63 16.70 -9.75
C LYS A 313 -4.60 17.78 -10.12
N GLN A 314 -3.30 17.43 -10.08
CA GLN A 314 -2.24 18.36 -10.43
C GLN A 314 -2.24 18.72 -11.92
N GLU A 315 -2.53 17.77 -12.80
CA GLU A 315 -2.63 18.01 -14.24
C GLU A 315 -3.84 18.88 -14.56
N LEU A 316 -5.00 18.62 -13.93
CA LEU A 316 -6.21 19.44 -14.09
C LEU A 316 -6.02 20.87 -13.55
N ASP A 317 -5.31 21.06 -12.44
CA ASP A 317 -5.01 22.38 -11.89
C ASP A 317 -4.14 23.24 -12.84
N LYS A 318 -3.28 22.59 -13.63
CA LYS A 318 -2.44 23.30 -14.63
C LYS A 318 -3.23 23.82 -15.82
N MET A 319 -4.44 23.31 -16.04
CA MET A 319 -5.32 23.74 -17.14
C MET A 319 -6.14 24.98 -16.77
N GLY A 320 -5.99 25.54 -15.57
CA GLY A 320 -6.67 26.76 -15.16
C GLY A 320 -6.44 27.91 -16.14
N GLY A 321 -7.51 28.64 -16.48
CA GLY A 321 -7.50 29.70 -17.48
C GLY A 321 -7.84 29.27 -18.92
N THR A 322 -7.89 27.96 -19.19
CA THR A 322 -8.41 27.43 -20.47
C THR A 322 -9.92 27.67 -20.55
N ASN A 323 -10.39 28.07 -21.74
CA ASN A 323 -11.83 28.17 -21.98
C ASN A 323 -12.43 26.80 -22.30
N PHE A 324 -13.24 26.28 -21.40
CA PHE A 324 -13.88 24.97 -21.52
C PHE A 324 -15.31 25.00 -22.06
N SER A 325 -15.79 26.16 -22.56
CA SER A 325 -17.20 26.37 -22.97
C SER A 325 -17.67 25.38 -24.05
N ARG A 326 -16.74 24.84 -24.84
CA ARG A 326 -17.04 23.85 -25.90
C ARG A 326 -16.46 22.48 -25.59
N MET A 327 -16.36 22.12 -24.33
CA MET A 327 -15.80 20.86 -23.91
C MET A 327 -16.73 20.13 -22.92
N SER A 328 -16.62 18.83 -22.87
CA SER A 328 -17.31 17.97 -21.91
C SER A 328 -16.38 16.92 -21.36
N LEU A 329 -16.66 16.47 -20.12
CA LEU A 329 -15.98 15.36 -19.48
C LEU A 329 -16.63 14.05 -19.86
N PHE A 330 -15.81 12.99 -19.92
CA PHE A 330 -16.28 11.63 -20.02
C PHE A 330 -15.41 10.67 -19.21
N THR A 331 -15.98 9.51 -18.89
CA THR A 331 -15.27 8.37 -18.33
C THR A 331 -15.58 7.12 -19.16
N GLY A 332 -14.61 6.21 -19.24
CA GLY A 332 -14.75 4.89 -19.81
C GLY A 332 -14.32 3.83 -18.80
N ASP A 333 -14.98 2.69 -18.77
CA ASP A 333 -14.65 1.53 -17.94
C ASP A 333 -14.59 0.28 -18.82
N ILE A 334 -13.52 -0.53 -18.70
CA ILE A 334 -13.41 -1.80 -19.42
C ILE A 334 -14.06 -2.89 -18.59
N VAL A 335 -15.08 -3.52 -19.15
CA VAL A 335 -15.77 -4.61 -18.48
C VAL A 335 -14.86 -5.83 -18.39
N ALA A 336 -14.55 -6.25 -17.16
CA ALA A 336 -13.77 -7.46 -16.89
C ALA A 336 -12.43 -7.52 -17.67
N MET A 337 -11.66 -6.44 -17.72
CA MET A 337 -10.44 -6.31 -18.51
C MET A 337 -9.50 -7.52 -18.42
N TYR A 338 -9.10 -7.89 -17.20
CA TYR A 338 -8.08 -8.93 -16.99
C TYR A 338 -8.45 -10.31 -17.58
N PRO A 339 -9.66 -10.86 -17.39
CA PRO A 339 -10.03 -12.12 -18.03
C PRO A 339 -10.32 -12.00 -19.52
N SER A 340 -10.54 -10.77 -20.04
CA SER A 340 -10.87 -10.53 -21.45
C SER A 340 -9.65 -10.32 -22.36
N ILE A 341 -8.45 -10.10 -21.78
CA ILE A 341 -7.23 -9.94 -22.58
C ILE A 341 -6.89 -11.26 -23.27
N GLN A 342 -6.86 -11.25 -24.60
CA GLN A 342 -6.34 -12.37 -25.39
C GLN A 342 -4.81 -12.36 -25.31
N ILE A 343 -4.23 -13.39 -24.68
CA ILE A 343 -2.80 -13.43 -24.34
C ILE A 343 -1.95 -13.39 -25.61
N HIS A 344 -2.33 -14.11 -26.69
CA HIS A 344 -1.59 -14.17 -27.93
C HIS A 344 -1.50 -12.79 -28.61
N ASP A 345 -2.64 -12.11 -28.79
CA ASP A 345 -2.69 -10.77 -29.39
C ASP A 345 -1.90 -9.74 -28.56
N ALA A 346 -2.04 -9.79 -27.24
CA ALA A 346 -1.29 -8.91 -26.34
C ALA A 346 0.22 -9.15 -26.44
N PHE A 347 0.63 -10.40 -26.55
CA PHE A 347 2.04 -10.76 -26.70
C PHE A 347 2.62 -10.22 -28.01
N GLU A 348 1.93 -10.41 -29.15
CA GLU A 348 2.36 -9.90 -30.47
C GLU A 348 2.50 -8.37 -30.47
N LYS A 349 1.51 -7.66 -29.94
CA LYS A 349 1.53 -6.20 -29.87
C LYS A 349 2.64 -5.66 -28.98
N ILE A 350 2.84 -6.27 -27.82
CA ILE A 350 3.92 -5.89 -26.91
C ILE A 350 5.28 -6.21 -27.54
N ALA A 351 5.44 -7.37 -28.18
CA ALA A 351 6.68 -7.72 -28.88
C ALA A 351 7.00 -6.72 -30.00
N SER A 352 6.00 -6.36 -30.81
CA SER A 352 6.14 -5.32 -31.83
C SER A 352 6.52 -3.96 -31.23
N TYR A 353 5.89 -3.56 -30.13
CA TYR A 353 6.24 -2.30 -29.45
C TYR A 353 7.69 -2.31 -28.95
N PHE A 354 8.19 -3.44 -28.46
CA PHE A 354 9.58 -3.55 -28.02
C PHE A 354 10.60 -3.29 -29.12
N THR A 355 10.25 -3.57 -30.40
CA THR A 355 11.14 -3.25 -31.54
C THR A 355 11.32 -1.76 -31.79
N THR A 356 10.43 -0.92 -31.25
CA THR A 356 10.49 0.54 -31.38
C THR A 356 11.29 1.22 -30.26
N LEU A 357 11.71 0.45 -29.25
CA LEU A 357 12.41 1.01 -28.08
C LEU A 357 13.89 1.24 -28.37
N ASP A 358 14.49 2.16 -27.62
CA ASP A 358 15.92 2.42 -27.67
C ASP A 358 16.73 1.20 -27.21
N THR A 359 17.49 0.62 -28.11
CA THR A 359 18.30 -0.57 -27.88
C THR A 359 19.44 -0.37 -26.87
N THR A 360 19.80 0.87 -26.57
CA THR A 360 20.80 1.17 -25.53
C THR A 360 20.23 0.97 -24.13
N ILE A 361 18.92 1.20 -23.94
CA ILE A 361 18.20 1.03 -22.67
C ILE A 361 17.62 -0.39 -22.60
N TYR A 362 17.07 -0.88 -23.72
CA TYR A 362 16.46 -2.20 -23.85
C TYR A 362 17.21 -3.02 -24.90
N PRO A 363 18.36 -3.62 -24.58
CA PRO A 363 19.09 -4.46 -25.51
C PRO A 363 18.27 -5.71 -25.89
N PRO A 364 18.42 -6.24 -27.10
CA PRO A 364 17.65 -7.38 -27.64
C PRO A 364 17.62 -8.59 -26.70
N ASN A 365 18.72 -8.89 -26.04
CA ASN A 365 18.81 -9.99 -25.09
C ASN A 365 17.90 -9.78 -23.86
N LEU A 366 17.81 -8.55 -23.34
CA LEU A 366 16.91 -8.21 -22.22
C LEU A 366 15.44 -8.27 -22.68
N ILE A 367 15.14 -7.77 -23.89
CA ILE A 367 13.80 -7.88 -24.47
C ILE A 367 13.38 -9.34 -24.57
N ASN A 368 14.24 -10.22 -25.09
CA ASN A 368 13.96 -11.65 -25.17
C ASN A 368 13.71 -12.29 -23.80
N ALA A 369 14.47 -11.89 -22.78
CA ALA A 369 14.23 -12.34 -21.40
C ALA A 369 12.87 -11.86 -20.87
N ILE A 370 12.50 -10.60 -21.12
CA ILE A 370 11.21 -10.02 -20.70
C ILE A 370 10.04 -10.77 -21.40
N LEU A 371 10.13 -10.99 -22.71
CA LEU A 371 9.08 -11.69 -23.47
C LEU A 371 8.96 -13.16 -23.04
N SER A 372 10.06 -13.86 -22.83
CA SER A 372 10.06 -15.23 -22.32
C SER A 372 9.46 -15.35 -20.93
N ALA A 373 9.80 -14.40 -20.03
CA ALA A 373 9.20 -14.33 -18.70
C ALA A 373 7.70 -14.04 -18.76
N LEU A 374 7.29 -13.13 -19.65
CA LEU A 374 5.89 -12.79 -19.87
C LEU A 374 5.10 -14.03 -20.32
N GLN A 375 5.62 -14.77 -21.29
CA GLN A 375 5.01 -16.01 -21.77
C GLN A 375 4.83 -17.03 -20.65
N LEU A 376 5.89 -17.31 -19.87
CA LEU A 376 5.82 -18.23 -18.75
C LEU A 376 4.75 -17.83 -17.73
N ILE A 377 4.70 -16.56 -17.36
CA ILE A 377 3.76 -16.08 -16.32
C ILE A 377 2.33 -16.11 -16.82
N MET A 378 2.08 -15.79 -18.09
CA MET A 378 0.72 -15.72 -18.62
C MET A 378 0.13 -17.08 -18.96
N THR A 379 0.97 -18.08 -19.32
CA THR A 379 0.49 -19.40 -19.75
C THR A 379 0.54 -20.47 -18.64
N ARG A 380 1.24 -20.23 -17.52
CA ARG A 380 1.47 -21.27 -16.50
C ARG A 380 0.74 -20.99 -15.18
N ASN A 381 -0.47 -20.41 -15.24
CA ASN A 381 -1.27 -20.05 -14.08
C ASN A 381 -2.08 -21.24 -13.52
N CYS A 382 -1.42 -22.15 -12.81
CA CYS A 382 -2.07 -23.22 -12.06
C CYS A 382 -2.32 -22.78 -10.60
N PHE A 383 -3.54 -23.01 -10.08
CA PHE A 383 -3.94 -22.57 -8.75
C PHE A 383 -4.87 -23.56 -8.07
N ARG A 384 -5.03 -23.40 -6.74
CA ARG A 384 -5.97 -24.18 -5.93
C ARG A 384 -7.19 -23.34 -5.53
N PHE A 385 -8.34 -23.99 -5.48
CA PHE A 385 -9.54 -23.52 -4.80
C PHE A 385 -10.06 -24.62 -3.87
N GLY A 386 -9.86 -24.46 -2.57
CA GLY A 386 -10.04 -25.56 -1.62
C GLY A 386 -9.11 -26.71 -1.95
N ASP A 387 -9.69 -27.88 -2.15
CA ASP A 387 -8.98 -29.13 -2.49
C ASP A 387 -8.96 -29.41 -4.00
N THR A 388 -9.46 -28.49 -4.82
CA THR A 388 -9.50 -28.62 -6.28
C THR A 388 -8.42 -27.79 -6.96
N PHE A 389 -7.94 -28.27 -8.11
CA PHE A 389 -6.89 -27.64 -8.90
C PHE A 389 -7.44 -27.14 -10.23
N TRP A 390 -6.96 -26.01 -10.68
CA TRP A 390 -7.45 -25.31 -11.84
C TRP A 390 -6.31 -24.68 -12.63
N LEU A 391 -6.45 -24.64 -13.94
CA LEU A 391 -5.57 -23.92 -14.85
C LEU A 391 -6.34 -22.77 -15.50
N GLN A 392 -5.79 -21.57 -15.50
CA GLN A 392 -6.31 -20.45 -16.28
C GLN A 392 -5.69 -20.51 -17.68
N LYS A 393 -6.52 -20.69 -18.73
CA LYS A 393 -6.09 -20.79 -20.13
C LYS A 393 -5.97 -19.45 -20.82
N ASP A 394 -6.90 -18.53 -20.55
CA ASP A 394 -6.96 -17.20 -21.16
C ASP A 394 -7.08 -16.09 -20.10
N GLY A 395 -6.79 -14.88 -20.53
CA GLY A 395 -6.77 -13.71 -19.66
C GLY A 395 -5.57 -13.69 -18.72
N THR A 396 -5.42 -12.62 -17.98
CA THR A 396 -4.37 -12.50 -16.96
C THR A 396 -4.95 -12.63 -15.55
N ALA A 397 -4.26 -13.35 -14.69
CA ALA A 397 -4.73 -13.61 -13.32
C ALA A 397 -4.63 -12.33 -12.45
N MET A 398 -5.77 -11.89 -11.90
CA MET A 398 -5.82 -10.79 -10.93
C MET A 398 -5.10 -11.20 -9.64
N GLY A 399 -3.86 -10.75 -9.47
CA GLY A 399 -3.02 -11.04 -8.31
C GLY A 399 -1.60 -11.47 -8.65
N THR A 400 -1.30 -11.69 -9.93
CA THR A 400 0.09 -11.77 -10.41
C THR A 400 0.73 -10.38 -10.37
N PRO A 401 1.99 -10.24 -9.95
CA PRO A 401 2.65 -8.95 -9.85
C PRO A 401 2.63 -8.13 -11.16
N PRO A 402 2.94 -8.69 -12.35
CA PRO A 402 2.98 -7.93 -13.58
C PRO A 402 1.61 -7.67 -14.22
N ALA A 403 0.51 -8.26 -13.72
CA ALA A 403 -0.81 -8.13 -14.36
C ALA A 403 -1.26 -6.67 -14.58
N PRO A 404 -1.13 -5.75 -13.60
CA PRO A 404 -1.47 -4.34 -13.84
C PRO A 404 -0.58 -3.69 -14.89
N SER A 405 0.74 -3.92 -14.83
CA SER A 405 1.70 -3.33 -15.77
C SER A 405 1.52 -3.90 -17.19
N PHE A 406 1.24 -5.19 -17.30
CA PHE A 406 0.94 -5.86 -18.57
C PHE A 406 -0.33 -5.30 -19.22
N ALA A 407 -1.43 -5.21 -18.46
CA ALA A 407 -2.70 -4.68 -18.96
C ALA A 407 -2.57 -3.20 -19.35
N THR A 408 -1.88 -2.40 -18.52
CA THR A 408 -1.62 -0.97 -18.80
C THR A 408 -0.76 -0.78 -20.05
N LEU A 409 0.28 -1.61 -20.25
CA LEU A 409 1.14 -1.53 -21.42
C LEU A 409 0.38 -1.93 -22.68
N TYR A 410 -0.32 -3.06 -22.64
CA TYR A 410 -1.10 -3.57 -23.76
C TYR A 410 -2.11 -2.54 -24.27
N TYR A 411 -2.90 -1.98 -23.38
CA TYR A 411 -3.90 -0.99 -23.76
C TYR A 411 -3.25 0.35 -24.11
N GLY A 412 -2.21 0.77 -23.39
CA GLY A 412 -1.52 2.02 -23.67
C GLY A 412 -0.85 2.11 -25.03
N ILE A 413 -0.41 0.98 -25.60
CA ILE A 413 0.10 0.92 -26.99
C ILE A 413 -1.01 1.30 -27.97
N PHE A 414 -2.22 0.77 -27.80
CA PHE A 414 -3.37 1.14 -28.62
C PHE A 414 -3.76 2.62 -28.47
N GLU A 415 -3.67 3.18 -27.26
CA GLU A 415 -3.99 4.58 -27.05
C GLU A 415 -3.06 5.55 -27.81
N LEU A 416 -1.84 5.11 -28.18
CA LEU A 416 -0.99 5.92 -29.06
C LEU A 416 -1.62 6.11 -30.44
N GLU A 417 -2.19 5.05 -31.02
CA GLU A 417 -2.93 5.13 -32.29
C GLU A 417 -4.22 5.95 -32.15
N LEU A 418 -4.91 5.80 -31.01
CA LEU A 418 -6.13 6.54 -30.70
C LEU A 418 -5.86 8.02 -30.63
N LEU A 419 -4.78 8.47 -29.97
CA LEU A 419 -4.36 9.85 -29.88
C LEU A 419 -3.99 10.44 -31.27
N GLN A 420 -3.41 9.65 -32.16
CA GLN A 420 -3.15 10.07 -33.55
C GLN A 420 -4.44 10.32 -34.32
N SER A 421 -5.44 9.46 -34.14
CA SER A 421 -6.70 9.51 -34.88
C SER A 421 -7.68 10.59 -34.36
N PHE A 422 -7.73 10.80 -33.04
CA PHE A 422 -8.71 11.68 -32.37
C PHE A 422 -8.10 12.84 -31.59
N GLY A 423 -6.79 13.07 -31.69
CA GLY A 423 -6.08 14.09 -30.91
C GLY A 423 -6.64 15.50 -31.01
N SER A 424 -7.24 15.87 -32.17
CA SER A 424 -7.90 17.17 -32.36
C SER A 424 -9.20 17.35 -31.54
N HIS A 425 -9.82 16.24 -31.11
CA HIS A 425 -11.07 16.22 -30.32
C HIS A 425 -10.84 15.83 -28.86
N LEU A 426 -9.62 15.49 -28.49
CA LEU A 426 -9.23 15.10 -27.14
C LEU A 426 -8.34 16.18 -26.54
N HIS A 427 -8.92 17.08 -25.74
CA HIS A 427 -8.12 18.05 -24.97
C HIS A 427 -7.27 17.35 -23.93
N TYR A 428 -7.76 16.24 -23.38
CA TYR A 428 -7.09 15.45 -22.36
C TYR A 428 -7.58 14.01 -22.38
N LEU A 429 -6.66 13.05 -22.22
CA LEU A 429 -6.96 11.64 -22.08
C LEU A 429 -5.95 10.98 -21.13
N ARG A 430 -6.46 10.27 -20.13
CA ARG A 430 -5.66 9.45 -19.20
C ARG A 430 -6.38 8.17 -18.87
N HIS A 431 -5.62 7.11 -18.61
CA HIS A 431 -6.17 5.87 -18.08
C HIS A 431 -5.47 5.41 -16.80
N TYR A 432 -6.23 4.80 -15.93
CA TYR A 432 -5.80 4.13 -14.71
C TYR A 432 -6.25 2.67 -14.74
N ILE A 433 -5.42 1.79 -15.28
CA ILE A 433 -5.66 0.35 -15.49
C ILE A 433 -6.88 0.12 -16.42
N ASP A 434 -8.08 -0.08 -15.85
CA ASP A 434 -9.36 -0.33 -16.52
C ASP A 434 -10.24 0.92 -16.66
N ASP A 435 -9.94 1.97 -15.92
CA ASP A 435 -10.69 3.23 -15.89
C ASP A 435 -10.03 4.30 -16.80
N GLN A 436 -10.78 4.92 -17.68
CA GLN A 436 -10.35 6.03 -18.55
C GLN A 436 -11.09 7.34 -18.19
N PHE A 437 -10.39 8.45 -18.26
CA PHE A 437 -10.92 9.80 -18.10
C PHE A 437 -10.45 10.69 -19.24
N GLY A 438 -11.38 11.47 -19.81
CA GLY A 438 -11.04 12.41 -20.88
C GLY A 438 -11.88 13.68 -20.89
N ILE A 439 -11.38 14.66 -21.64
CA ILE A 439 -12.04 15.92 -21.95
C ILE A 439 -12.21 16.00 -23.45
N TRP A 440 -13.48 15.96 -23.90
CA TRP A 440 -13.88 16.00 -25.30
C TRP A 440 -14.07 17.44 -25.76
N ILE A 441 -13.53 17.79 -26.94
CA ILE A 441 -13.73 19.07 -27.61
C ILE A 441 -14.87 18.89 -28.62
N HIS A 442 -15.95 19.63 -28.43
CA HIS A 442 -17.11 19.57 -29.33
C HIS A 442 -16.84 20.22 -30.69
N ASP A 443 -17.28 19.58 -31.75
CA ASP A 443 -17.35 20.19 -33.06
C ASP A 443 -18.42 21.30 -33.09
N PRO A 444 -18.24 22.37 -33.90
CA PRO A 444 -19.30 23.37 -34.11
C PRO A 444 -20.60 22.79 -34.65
N ASP A 445 -20.53 21.75 -35.49
CA ASP A 445 -21.68 21.02 -36.01
C ASP A 445 -22.06 19.86 -35.09
N PRO A 446 -23.24 19.89 -34.46
CA PRO A 446 -23.66 18.84 -33.54
C PRO A 446 -23.79 17.45 -34.17
N GLN A 447 -24.09 17.37 -35.49
CA GLN A 447 -24.21 16.09 -36.18
C GLN A 447 -22.82 15.46 -36.37
N VAL A 448 -21.86 16.27 -36.79
CA VAL A 448 -20.45 15.87 -36.94
C VAL A 448 -19.89 15.46 -35.59
N ASP A 449 -20.16 16.22 -34.54
CA ASP A 449 -19.70 15.90 -33.17
C ASP A 449 -20.26 14.55 -32.67
N CYS A 450 -21.55 14.34 -32.85
CA CYS A 450 -22.21 13.09 -32.47
C CYS A 450 -21.61 11.88 -33.21
N GLN A 451 -21.37 12.01 -34.53
CA GLN A 451 -20.76 10.94 -35.31
C GLN A 451 -19.33 10.66 -34.86
N ARG A 452 -18.51 11.69 -34.65
CA ARG A 452 -17.13 11.53 -34.17
C ARG A 452 -17.03 10.91 -32.79
N TRP A 453 -17.92 11.31 -31.88
CA TRP A 453 -18.01 10.67 -30.56
C TRP A 453 -18.40 9.19 -30.67
N LEU A 454 -19.30 8.83 -31.57
CA LEU A 454 -19.66 7.45 -31.85
C LEU A 454 -18.48 6.66 -32.43
N ASP A 455 -17.77 7.25 -33.38
CA ASP A 455 -16.58 6.64 -34.00
C ASP A 455 -15.47 6.40 -32.98
N PHE A 456 -15.23 7.35 -32.08
CA PHE A 456 -14.29 7.20 -30.97
C PHE A 456 -14.66 5.99 -30.07
N LYS A 457 -15.93 5.90 -29.66
CA LYS A 457 -16.39 4.75 -28.86
C LYS A 457 -16.28 3.42 -29.59
N ASN A 458 -16.67 3.40 -30.86
CA ASN A 458 -16.60 2.21 -31.69
C ASN A 458 -15.15 1.76 -31.89
N ARG A 459 -14.22 2.69 -32.13
CA ARG A 459 -12.79 2.39 -32.29
C ARG A 459 -12.24 1.74 -31.02
N GLN A 460 -12.59 2.25 -29.86
CA GLN A 460 -12.16 1.66 -28.59
C GLN A 460 -12.76 0.27 -28.37
N SER A 461 -14.03 0.07 -28.70
CA SER A 461 -14.71 -1.22 -28.55
C SER A 461 -14.23 -2.29 -29.53
N GLN A 462 -13.71 -1.88 -30.68
CA GLN A 462 -13.12 -2.79 -31.67
C GLN A 462 -11.74 -3.30 -31.30
N PHE A 463 -11.08 -2.62 -30.35
CA PHE A 463 -9.74 -3.03 -29.93
C PHE A 463 -9.82 -4.29 -29.06
N CYS A 464 -9.19 -5.36 -29.53
CA CYS A 464 -8.90 -6.58 -28.76
C CYS A 464 -10.09 -7.22 -28.05
N SER A 465 -11.29 -7.15 -28.61
CA SER A 465 -12.50 -7.73 -28.02
C SER A 465 -12.85 -7.18 -26.61
N LEU A 466 -12.27 -6.05 -26.22
CA LEU A 466 -12.58 -5.42 -24.93
C LEU A 466 -13.90 -4.66 -25.01
N ASN A 467 -14.77 -4.94 -24.06
CA ASN A 467 -16.05 -4.25 -23.94
C ASN A 467 -15.93 -2.97 -23.13
N TRP A 468 -16.23 -1.83 -23.74
CA TRP A 468 -16.20 -0.53 -23.13
C TRP A 468 -17.57 -0.04 -22.73
N VAL A 469 -17.67 0.57 -21.56
CA VAL A 469 -18.85 1.33 -21.11
C VAL A 469 -18.43 2.78 -20.89
N PHE A 470 -18.99 3.70 -21.69
CA PHE A 470 -18.72 5.13 -21.55
C PHE A 470 -19.84 5.83 -20.83
N SER A 471 -19.48 6.83 -20.01
CA SER A 471 -20.44 7.80 -19.52
C SER A 471 -20.97 8.68 -20.66
N SER A 472 -22.12 9.32 -20.45
CA SER A 472 -22.52 10.45 -21.28
C SER A 472 -21.51 11.60 -21.15
N LEU A 473 -21.36 12.40 -22.21
CA LEU A 473 -20.64 13.66 -22.14
C LEU A 473 -21.34 14.60 -21.17
N SER A 474 -20.61 15.14 -20.20
CA SER A 474 -21.18 15.90 -19.09
C SER A 474 -20.22 16.96 -18.57
N SER A 475 -20.73 17.96 -17.87
CA SER A 475 -19.95 18.91 -17.09
C SER A 475 -19.46 18.35 -15.75
N SER A 476 -19.92 17.16 -15.36
CA SER A 476 -19.54 16.51 -14.09
C SER A 476 -19.45 15.01 -14.22
N VAL A 477 -18.35 14.42 -13.75
CA VAL A 477 -18.14 12.96 -13.76
C VAL A 477 -17.50 12.48 -12.46
N HIS A 478 -17.67 11.19 -12.16
CA HIS A 478 -16.96 10.51 -11.10
C HIS A 478 -15.83 9.67 -11.70
N PHE A 479 -14.60 9.91 -11.26
CA PHE A 479 -13.44 9.14 -11.69
C PHE A 479 -12.52 8.83 -10.52
N LEU A 480 -12.16 7.57 -10.37
CA LEU A 480 -11.41 7.03 -9.22
C LEU A 480 -12.09 7.38 -7.88
N ASP A 481 -11.49 8.29 -7.12
CA ASP A 481 -12.00 8.79 -5.84
C ASP A 481 -12.33 10.29 -5.87
N LEU A 482 -12.52 10.84 -7.08
CA LEU A 482 -12.86 12.23 -7.33
C LEU A 482 -14.23 12.37 -8.00
N THR A 483 -14.93 13.44 -7.66
CA THR A 483 -15.94 14.07 -8.50
C THR A 483 -15.28 15.28 -9.17
N ILE A 484 -15.32 15.33 -10.49
CA ILE A 484 -14.67 16.36 -11.30
C ILE A 484 -15.75 17.18 -11.95
N HIS A 485 -15.67 18.49 -11.83
CA HIS A 485 -16.61 19.45 -12.42
C HIS A 485 -15.87 20.37 -13.38
N LEU A 486 -16.41 20.49 -14.58
CA LEU A 486 -15.94 21.39 -15.61
C LEU A 486 -16.68 22.72 -15.48
N GLU A 487 -15.97 23.77 -15.16
CA GLU A 487 -16.44 25.16 -15.13
C GLU A 487 -15.84 25.92 -16.32
N PRO A 488 -16.40 27.07 -16.74
CA PRO A 488 -15.97 27.72 -17.97
C PRO A 488 -14.47 28.00 -18.09
N TYR A 489 -13.78 28.26 -16.99
CA TYR A 489 -12.36 28.60 -16.96
C TYR A 489 -11.51 27.81 -15.95
N GLN A 490 -12.11 26.86 -15.29
CA GLN A 490 -11.40 26.00 -14.35
C GLN A 490 -12.03 24.61 -14.25
N ILE A 491 -11.27 23.66 -13.76
CA ILE A 491 -11.76 22.34 -13.40
C ILE A 491 -11.67 22.22 -11.89
N SER A 492 -12.81 22.02 -11.24
CA SER A 492 -12.87 21.80 -9.80
C SER A 492 -13.03 20.34 -9.46
N THR A 493 -12.51 19.93 -8.30
CA THR A 493 -12.57 18.55 -7.84
C THR A 493 -13.02 18.46 -6.38
N SER A 494 -13.81 17.45 -6.08
CA SER A 494 -14.19 17.05 -4.72
C SER A 494 -14.00 15.56 -4.52
N LEU A 495 -14.07 15.08 -3.25
CA LEU A 495 -13.95 13.66 -2.96
C LEU A 495 -15.24 12.91 -3.27
N TYR A 496 -15.15 11.91 -4.14
CA TYR A 496 -16.23 10.96 -4.34
C TYR A 496 -16.27 9.92 -3.21
N GLU A 497 -17.33 9.92 -2.44
CA GLU A 497 -17.58 8.91 -1.42
C GLU A 497 -18.47 7.81 -1.98
N LYS A 498 -17.88 6.64 -2.20
CA LYS A 498 -18.62 5.48 -2.74
C LYS A 498 -19.81 5.15 -1.83
N PRO A 499 -21.01 4.96 -2.41
CA PRO A 499 -22.15 4.44 -1.67
C PRO A 499 -21.78 3.12 -0.97
N LEU A 500 -22.43 2.80 0.15
CA LEU A 500 -22.22 1.58 0.94
C LEU A 500 -20.84 1.50 1.65
N ASN A 501 -20.01 2.55 1.58
CA ASN A 501 -18.76 2.56 2.35
C ASN A 501 -19.06 2.72 3.84
N LEU A 502 -18.72 1.71 4.63
CA LEU A 502 -18.96 1.69 6.08
C LEU A 502 -18.00 2.58 6.86
N HIS A 503 -16.98 3.17 6.24
CA HIS A 503 -15.97 4.03 6.85
C HIS A 503 -15.36 3.46 8.15
N LEU A 504 -15.11 2.16 8.19
CA LEU A 504 -14.57 1.46 9.35
C LEU A 504 -13.08 1.77 9.57
N TYR A 505 -12.77 3.01 9.96
CA TYR A 505 -11.43 3.40 10.39
C TYR A 505 -10.96 2.54 11.57
N ILE A 506 -9.65 2.41 11.74
CA ILE A 506 -9.07 1.68 12.88
C ILE A 506 -9.60 2.29 14.19
N PRO A 507 -10.29 1.53 15.05
CA PRO A 507 -10.82 2.06 16.29
C PRO A 507 -9.71 2.36 17.31
N TRP A 508 -9.99 3.26 18.23
CA TRP A 508 -9.02 3.71 19.24
C TRP A 508 -8.41 2.58 20.07
N ASN A 509 -9.22 1.58 20.45
CA ASN A 509 -8.81 0.44 21.27
C ASN A 509 -8.07 -0.66 20.49
N SER A 510 -7.88 -0.52 19.20
CA SER A 510 -7.13 -1.52 18.42
C SER A 510 -5.65 -1.56 18.82
N ALA A 511 -5.06 -2.74 18.87
CA ALA A 511 -3.65 -2.94 19.24
C ALA A 511 -2.69 -2.55 18.10
N HIS A 512 -2.69 -1.25 17.76
CA HIS A 512 -1.76 -0.63 16.82
C HIS A 512 -0.80 0.31 17.53
N ALA A 513 0.42 0.41 17.01
CA ALA A 513 1.40 1.37 17.51
C ALA A 513 0.85 2.82 17.45
N PRO A 514 1.17 3.69 18.44
CA PRO A 514 0.57 5.03 18.56
C PRO A 514 0.75 5.91 17.33
N HIS A 515 1.88 5.77 16.60
CA HIS A 515 2.14 6.52 15.38
C HIS A 515 1.17 6.18 14.24
N ILE A 516 0.64 4.95 14.19
CA ILE A 516 -0.33 4.53 13.16
C ILE A 516 -1.61 5.35 13.27
N ARG A 517 -2.10 5.61 14.50
CA ARG A 517 -3.28 6.45 14.72
C ARG A 517 -3.07 7.87 14.24
N LYS A 518 -1.89 8.47 14.54
CA LYS A 518 -1.52 9.80 14.04
C LYS A 518 -1.38 9.82 12.51
N SER A 519 -0.77 8.79 11.92
CA SER A 519 -0.60 8.68 10.48
C SER A 519 -1.94 8.57 9.74
N VAL A 520 -2.90 7.80 10.25
CA VAL A 520 -4.26 7.71 9.68
C VAL A 520 -4.93 9.09 9.62
N ILE A 521 -4.82 9.87 10.71
CA ILE A 521 -5.40 11.21 10.78
C ILE A 521 -4.68 12.15 9.80
N THR A 522 -3.36 12.20 9.87
CA THR A 522 -2.55 13.13 9.05
C THR A 522 -2.71 12.84 7.55
N SER A 523 -2.67 11.57 7.15
CA SER A 523 -2.85 11.19 5.74
C SER A 523 -4.28 11.49 5.24
N GLY A 524 -5.30 11.28 6.07
CA GLY A 524 -6.68 11.63 5.74
C GLY A 524 -6.87 13.14 5.54
N ILE A 525 -6.31 13.96 6.42
CA ILE A 525 -6.34 15.43 6.29
C ILE A 525 -5.62 15.88 5.03
N PHE A 526 -4.41 15.37 4.78
CA PHE A 526 -3.62 15.74 3.59
C PHE A 526 -4.32 15.33 2.29
N ARG A 527 -4.98 14.16 2.30
CA ARG A 527 -5.79 13.71 1.15
C ARG A 527 -6.94 14.68 0.87
N ILE A 528 -7.71 15.08 1.88
CA ILE A 528 -8.81 16.05 1.76
C ILE A 528 -8.29 17.38 1.19
N LEU A 529 -7.24 17.96 1.82
CA LEU A 529 -6.73 19.27 1.44
C LEU A 529 -6.10 19.32 0.04
N ARG A 530 -5.61 18.20 -0.47
CA ARG A 530 -4.96 18.14 -1.78
C ARG A 530 -5.90 17.83 -2.93
N LEU A 531 -6.93 17.02 -2.65
CA LEU A 531 -7.83 16.53 -3.69
C LEU A 531 -9.08 17.41 -3.88
N ILE A 532 -9.39 18.26 -2.93
CA ILE A 532 -10.57 19.11 -3.00
C ILE A 532 -10.15 20.54 -3.37
N THR A 533 -10.79 21.11 -4.40
CA THR A 533 -10.52 22.48 -4.86
C THR A 533 -11.14 23.53 -3.93
N HIS A 534 -12.44 23.40 -3.63
CA HIS A 534 -13.18 24.42 -2.91
C HIS A 534 -13.03 24.28 -1.39
N ARG A 535 -12.74 25.42 -0.74
CA ARG A 535 -12.48 25.48 0.70
C ARG A 535 -13.69 25.06 1.55
N SER A 536 -14.90 25.40 1.13
CA SER A 536 -16.13 25.00 1.81
C SER A 536 -16.30 23.48 1.84
N GLU A 537 -15.98 22.80 0.76
CA GLU A 537 -16.00 21.34 0.69
C GLU A 537 -14.86 20.70 1.49
N GLN A 538 -13.66 21.30 1.49
CA GLN A 538 -12.58 20.86 2.39
C GLN A 538 -13.04 20.87 3.85
N GLN A 539 -13.74 21.95 4.28
CA GLN A 539 -14.29 22.08 5.63
C GLN A 539 -15.29 20.97 5.94
N LEU A 540 -16.23 20.73 5.03
CA LEU A 540 -17.25 19.70 5.17
C LEU A 540 -16.62 18.30 5.31
N HIS A 541 -15.66 17.96 4.44
CA HIS A 541 -15.00 16.67 4.48
C HIS A 541 -14.10 16.47 5.72
N LEU A 542 -13.43 17.54 6.19
CA LEU A 542 -12.70 17.52 7.46
C LEU A 542 -13.63 17.29 8.65
N ALA A 543 -14.80 17.93 8.68
CA ALA A 543 -15.81 17.73 9.72
C ALA A 543 -16.37 16.31 9.71
N LYS A 544 -16.73 15.77 8.54
CA LYS A 544 -17.15 14.38 8.38
C LYS A 544 -16.07 13.41 8.88
N PHE A 545 -14.81 13.65 8.51
CA PHE A 545 -13.71 12.79 8.91
C PHE A 545 -13.47 12.83 10.43
N PHE A 546 -13.50 14.00 11.05
CA PHE A 546 -13.39 14.18 12.50
C PHE A 546 -14.49 13.44 13.25
N THR A 547 -15.75 13.60 12.83
CA THR A 547 -16.93 12.94 13.43
C THR A 547 -16.84 11.41 13.32
N ARG A 548 -16.41 10.90 12.14
CA ARG A 548 -16.20 9.46 11.93
C ARG A 548 -15.13 8.89 12.88
N LEU A 549 -14.06 9.63 13.14
CA LEU A 549 -13.03 9.21 14.09
C LEU A 549 -13.52 9.25 15.54
N LEU A 550 -14.32 10.26 15.92
CA LEU A 550 -15.00 10.28 17.23
C LEU A 550 -15.88 9.04 17.42
N ALA A 551 -16.66 8.66 16.42
CA ALA A 551 -17.49 7.46 16.43
C ALA A 551 -16.67 6.16 16.54
N ARG A 552 -15.38 6.19 16.16
CA ARG A 552 -14.42 5.08 16.35
C ARG A 552 -13.71 5.11 17.71
N GLY A 553 -14.20 5.95 18.67
CA GLY A 553 -13.72 6.02 20.04
C GLY A 553 -12.45 6.85 20.25
N TYR A 554 -12.03 7.65 19.27
CA TYR A 554 -10.90 8.56 19.45
C TYR A 554 -11.23 9.66 20.46
N ASN A 555 -10.29 9.98 21.33
CA ASN A 555 -10.43 11.05 22.29
C ASN A 555 -10.44 12.42 21.58
N HIS A 556 -11.38 13.30 21.95
CA HIS A 556 -11.56 14.62 21.35
C HIS A 556 -10.26 15.46 21.41
N SER A 557 -9.61 15.53 22.57
CA SER A 557 -8.38 16.33 22.74
C SER A 557 -7.23 15.81 21.89
N PHE A 558 -7.11 14.48 21.75
CA PHE A 558 -6.10 13.87 20.88
C PHE A 558 -6.37 14.17 19.42
N LEU A 559 -7.64 14.06 18.98
CA LEU A 559 -8.03 14.41 17.60
C LEU A 559 -7.73 15.89 17.33
N TYR A 560 -8.19 16.77 18.22
CA TYR A 560 -8.00 18.22 18.09
C TYR A 560 -6.53 18.58 17.92
N SER A 561 -5.67 18.12 18.83
CA SER A 561 -4.23 18.40 18.76
C SER A 561 -3.56 17.81 17.49
N THR A 562 -3.98 16.62 17.08
CA THR A 562 -3.43 15.98 15.87
C THR A 562 -3.88 16.68 14.59
N PHE A 563 -5.14 17.12 14.53
CA PHE A 563 -5.66 17.90 13.41
C PHE A 563 -4.93 19.24 13.29
N GLN A 564 -4.79 20.00 14.38
CA GLN A 564 -4.02 21.26 14.38
C GLN A 564 -2.59 21.05 13.88
N HIS A 565 -1.90 20.02 14.42
CA HIS A 565 -0.54 19.72 14.00
C HIS A 565 -0.46 19.35 12.50
N ALA A 566 -1.42 18.58 12.00
CA ALA A 566 -1.45 18.18 10.59
C ALA A 566 -1.74 19.37 9.67
N LEU A 567 -2.67 20.26 10.05
CA LEU A 567 -2.99 21.48 9.31
C LEU A 567 -1.81 22.44 9.25
N ASN A 568 -1.15 22.67 10.40
CA ASN A 568 0.06 23.51 10.46
C ASN A 568 1.19 22.92 9.59
N ARG A 569 1.41 21.61 9.66
CA ARG A 569 2.40 20.94 8.84
C ARG A 569 2.08 21.04 7.34
N PHE A 570 0.81 20.99 6.97
CA PHE A 570 0.38 21.19 5.58
C PHE A 570 0.64 22.62 5.13
N ALA A 571 0.26 23.62 5.93
CA ALA A 571 0.50 25.03 5.64
C ALA A 571 1.99 25.35 5.45
N THR A 572 2.84 24.89 6.37
CA THR A 572 4.30 25.08 6.29
C THR A 572 4.90 24.47 5.03
N ARG A 573 4.39 23.34 4.56
CA ARG A 573 4.88 22.68 3.33
C ARG A 573 4.39 23.35 2.04
N THR A 574 3.22 23.97 2.06
CA THR A 574 2.67 24.67 0.90
C THR A 574 3.24 26.08 0.77
N ASN A 575 3.58 26.74 1.88
CA ASN A 575 4.19 28.07 1.90
C ASN A 575 5.71 28.04 1.70
N ALA A 576 6.39 26.96 2.06
CA ALA A 576 7.76 26.75 1.62
C ALA A 576 7.72 26.56 0.10
N CYS A 577 8.15 27.55 -0.66
CA CYS A 577 8.43 27.45 -2.10
C CYS A 577 9.56 26.43 -2.31
N LEU A 578 9.25 25.16 -2.09
CA LEU A 578 10.09 24.08 -2.60
C LEU A 578 9.93 24.08 -4.11
N PRO A 579 11.02 23.99 -4.88
CA PRO A 579 10.91 23.85 -6.32
C PRO A 579 9.91 22.74 -6.60
N ARG A 580 9.04 22.94 -7.57
CA ARG A 580 7.95 22.04 -8.01
C ARG A 580 8.51 20.73 -8.59
N THR A 581 9.39 20.08 -7.89
CA THR A 581 9.88 18.73 -8.21
C THR A 581 8.81 17.73 -7.76
N SER A 582 8.46 16.93 -8.71
CA SER A 582 7.50 15.81 -8.71
C SER A 582 7.05 15.29 -7.34
N VAL A 583 5.77 15.50 -7.05
CA VAL A 583 5.04 15.09 -5.85
C VAL A 583 4.89 13.56 -5.62
N PRO A 584 5.17 12.63 -6.57
CA PRO A 584 5.26 11.22 -6.24
C PRO A 584 6.24 10.89 -5.12
N GLU A 585 7.32 11.66 -4.96
CA GLU A 585 8.36 11.40 -3.94
C GLU A 585 7.94 11.74 -2.50
N LEU A 586 6.90 12.53 -2.29
CA LEU A 586 6.46 12.97 -0.96
C LEU A 586 5.48 12.03 -0.25
N PHE A 587 4.82 11.10 -0.98
CA PHE A 587 3.79 10.22 -0.42
C PHE A 587 4.14 8.75 -0.46
N TRP A 588 4.92 8.36 -1.41
CA TRP A 588 5.47 7.04 -1.58
C TRP A 588 6.97 7.26 -1.72
N PRO A 589 7.73 7.19 -0.66
CA PRO A 589 9.16 7.10 -0.81
C PRO A 589 9.43 5.74 -1.48
N ASN A 590 9.38 5.72 -2.80
CA ASN A 590 9.98 4.63 -3.57
C ASN A 590 11.50 4.64 -3.46
N SER A 591 12.03 5.67 -2.81
CA SER A 591 13.40 5.70 -2.32
C SER A 591 13.33 6.03 -0.84
N PRO A 592 13.85 5.19 0.06
CA PRO A 592 14.17 5.67 1.39
C PRO A 592 15.06 6.92 1.19
N PRO A 593 14.86 7.99 1.98
CA PRO A 593 15.74 9.14 1.89
C PRO A 593 17.17 8.62 2.01
N LEU A 594 17.96 8.80 0.97
CA LEU A 594 19.28 8.23 0.76
C LEU A 594 20.28 8.44 1.93
N HIS A 595 19.94 9.31 2.89
CA HIS A 595 20.82 9.71 3.98
C HIS A 595 20.35 9.37 5.39
N THR A 596 19.15 8.82 5.61
CA THR A 596 18.64 8.59 6.97
C THR A 596 18.69 7.15 7.47
N THR A 597 18.86 6.17 6.58
CA THR A 597 18.91 4.75 6.96
C THR A 597 20.31 4.30 7.39
N ASP A 598 21.35 4.97 6.88
CA ASP A 598 22.73 4.56 7.15
C ASP A 598 23.20 4.87 8.56
N GLU A 599 22.67 5.93 9.18
CA GLU A 599 23.00 6.37 10.53
C GLU A 599 22.07 5.81 11.61
N SER A 600 21.13 4.93 11.27
CA SER A 600 20.13 4.45 12.21
C SER A 600 20.27 2.96 12.51
N ALA A 601 20.18 2.58 13.77
CA ALA A 601 19.98 1.19 14.18
C ALA A 601 18.47 0.89 14.27
N PHE A 602 18.02 -0.22 13.69
CA PHE A 602 16.63 -0.64 13.70
C PHE A 602 16.40 -1.73 14.75
N PHE A 603 15.45 -1.48 15.64
CA PHE A 603 14.99 -2.47 16.61
C PHE A 603 13.58 -2.91 16.23
N HIS A 604 13.48 -4.11 15.68
CA HIS A 604 12.22 -4.70 15.23
C HIS A 604 11.50 -5.39 16.39
N LEU A 605 10.29 -4.95 16.73
CA LEU A 605 9.48 -5.48 17.80
C LEU A 605 8.08 -5.84 17.31
N PRO A 606 7.48 -6.98 17.72
CA PRO A 606 6.05 -7.18 17.64
C PRO A 606 5.38 -6.18 18.60
N TYR A 607 4.49 -5.34 18.08
CA TYR A 607 3.86 -4.30 18.90
C TYR A 607 2.89 -4.90 19.93
N HIS A 608 3.05 -4.48 21.18
CA HIS A 608 2.11 -4.73 22.25
C HIS A 608 1.74 -3.38 22.93
N PRO A 609 0.44 -3.15 23.30
CA PRO A 609 0.01 -1.87 23.89
C PRO A 609 0.72 -1.47 25.17
N GLN A 610 1.33 -2.41 25.86
CA GLN A 610 2.06 -2.21 27.12
C GLN A 610 3.58 -2.13 26.96
N ASP A 611 4.08 -2.20 25.73
CA ASP A 611 5.50 -2.01 25.46
C ASP A 611 5.97 -0.66 25.97
N PRO A 612 7.24 -0.56 26.41
CA PRO A 612 7.81 0.71 26.81
C PRO A 612 7.74 1.70 25.63
N PRO A 613 7.42 2.97 25.90
CA PRO A 613 7.43 3.98 24.86
C PRO A 613 8.79 4.04 24.16
N SER A 614 8.81 4.16 22.83
CA SER A 614 10.04 4.19 22.03
C SER A 614 11.08 5.19 22.51
N ARG A 615 10.63 6.31 23.11
CA ARG A 615 11.51 7.31 23.75
C ARG A 615 12.36 6.76 24.90
N LEU A 616 11.84 5.81 25.69
CA LEU A 616 12.59 5.17 26.77
C LEU A 616 13.66 4.23 26.21
N LEU A 617 13.33 3.46 25.19
CA LEU A 617 14.28 2.61 24.48
C LEU A 617 15.38 3.44 23.81
N GLN A 618 15.02 4.56 23.19
CA GLN A 618 15.95 5.51 22.60
C GLN A 618 16.83 6.18 23.66
N SER A 619 16.30 6.49 24.85
CA SER A 619 17.07 7.03 25.95
C SER A 619 18.10 6.03 26.47
N ALA A 620 17.69 4.78 26.69
CA ALA A 620 18.60 3.71 27.10
C ALA A 620 19.67 3.43 26.03
N PHE A 621 19.29 3.46 24.74
CA PHE A 621 20.24 3.33 23.65
C PHE A 621 21.30 4.43 23.69
N ARG A 622 20.92 5.68 23.88
CA ARG A 622 21.86 6.79 23.99
C ARG A 622 22.78 6.66 25.21
N GLU A 623 22.24 6.20 26.33
CA GLU A 623 22.99 6.04 27.58
C GLU A 623 24.08 4.98 27.48
N HIS A 624 23.78 3.85 26.85
CA HIS A 624 24.70 2.71 26.81
C HIS A 624 25.59 2.67 25.57
N ILE A 625 25.10 3.14 24.42
CA ILE A 625 25.83 3.08 23.15
C ILE A 625 26.76 4.29 23.00
N PHE A 626 26.41 5.46 23.57
CA PHE A 626 27.23 6.67 23.47
C PHE A 626 28.02 6.94 24.75
N HIS A 627 29.20 7.55 24.61
CA HIS A 627 30.13 7.74 25.71
C HIS A 627 29.62 8.78 26.74
N PRO A 628 29.80 8.55 28.08
CA PRO A 628 29.36 9.44 29.15
C PRO A 628 29.89 10.88 29.09
N VAL A 629 31.08 11.09 28.53
CA VAL A 629 31.72 12.42 28.40
C VAL A 629 30.89 13.39 27.54
N SER A 630 30.17 12.89 26.54
CA SER A 630 29.31 13.71 25.68
C SER A 630 28.05 14.21 26.42
N LEU A 631 27.55 13.43 27.38
CA LEU A 631 26.41 13.80 28.21
C LEU A 631 26.77 14.87 29.26
N GLN A 632 27.98 14.84 29.81
CA GLN A 632 28.45 15.88 30.73
C GLN A 632 28.63 17.23 30.06
N LYS A 633 29.18 17.26 28.84
CA LYS A 633 29.28 18.49 28.03
C LYS A 633 27.89 19.10 27.75
N LYS A 634 26.90 18.27 27.46
CA LYS A 634 25.52 18.71 27.20
C LYS A 634 24.86 19.31 28.46
N ARG A 635 25.07 18.72 29.64
CA ARG A 635 24.53 19.21 30.87
C ARG A 635 25.18 20.54 31.31
N ILE A 636 26.47 20.70 31.13
CA ILE A 636 27.21 21.94 31.46
C ILE A 636 26.74 23.09 30.55
N PHE A 637 26.54 22.83 29.23
CA PHE A 637 26.06 23.85 28.31
C PHE A 637 24.62 24.27 28.55
N ALA A 638 23.73 23.34 28.90
CA ALA A 638 22.34 23.64 29.21
C ALA A 638 22.18 24.50 30.48
N ARG A 639 23.17 24.45 31.41
CA ARG A 639 23.17 25.29 32.64
C ARG A 639 23.72 26.69 32.39
N THR A 640 24.48 26.93 31.35
CA THR A 640 25.10 28.23 31.07
C THR A 640 24.36 29.07 30.06
N CYS A 641 23.31 28.54 29.42
CA CYS A 641 22.50 29.27 28.44
C CYS A 641 21.25 29.83 29.11
N ASP A 642 21.09 31.15 29.08
CA ASP A 642 19.89 31.85 29.51
C ASP A 642 18.71 31.45 28.61
N PRO A 643 17.58 30.94 29.15
CA PRO A 643 16.42 30.56 28.37
C PRO A 643 15.78 31.71 27.59
N SER A 644 16.03 32.96 27.95
CA SER A 644 15.45 34.14 27.29
C SER A 644 16.11 34.52 25.96
N SER A 645 17.19 33.85 25.58
CA SER A 645 18.00 34.18 24.36
C SER A 645 17.74 33.26 23.15
N TYR A 646 16.65 32.51 23.12
CA TYR A 646 16.32 31.59 22.02
C TYR A 646 15.56 32.29 20.90
N TYR A 647 16.27 32.92 19.98
CA TYR A 647 15.70 33.36 18.71
C TYR A 647 16.35 32.59 17.57
N GLY A 648 15.54 31.86 16.80
CA GLY A 648 15.99 31.23 15.55
C GLY A 648 16.28 32.26 14.47
N ALA A 649 17.00 31.88 13.42
CA ALA A 649 17.13 32.71 12.25
C ALA A 649 15.73 33.00 11.70
N PHE A 650 15.43 34.26 11.44
CA PHE A 650 14.17 34.73 10.85
C PHE A 650 14.46 35.55 9.60
N TYR A 651 13.51 35.52 8.69
CA TYR A 651 13.56 36.32 7.47
C TYR A 651 12.87 37.65 7.70
N ASN A 652 13.60 38.74 7.52
CA ASN A 652 13.08 40.09 7.76
C ASN A 652 12.47 40.80 6.53
N GLY A 653 12.31 40.03 5.43
CA GLY A 653 11.80 40.55 4.15
C GLY A 653 12.88 40.70 3.08
N ASP A 654 14.13 40.97 3.44
CA ASP A 654 15.24 41.18 2.51
C ASP A 654 16.38 40.18 2.70
N GLU A 655 16.67 39.75 3.94
CA GLU A 655 17.75 38.83 4.26
C GLU A 655 17.41 37.87 5.40
N TRP A 656 18.11 36.72 5.44
CA TRP A 656 18.13 35.81 6.58
C TRP A 656 19.02 36.36 7.69
N VAL A 657 18.40 36.86 8.74
CA VAL A 657 19.13 37.33 9.94
C VAL A 657 19.67 36.12 10.70
N ARG A 658 20.98 36.04 10.86
CA ARG A 658 21.65 34.96 11.60
C ARG A 658 21.20 34.95 13.06
N ALA A 659 20.89 33.76 13.55
CA ALA A 659 20.66 33.56 14.97
C ALA A 659 21.89 34.01 15.79
N PRO A 660 21.68 34.52 17.01
CA PRO A 660 22.79 34.90 17.88
C PRO A 660 23.80 33.76 18.04
N PRO A 661 25.10 34.05 18.18
CA PRO A 661 26.16 33.03 18.27
C PRO A 661 25.91 31.89 19.24
N ARG A 662 25.14 32.12 20.30
CA ARG A 662 24.75 31.12 21.31
C ARG A 662 23.82 30.01 20.77
N ILE A 663 22.95 30.29 19.81
CA ILE A 663 22.07 29.28 19.18
C ILE A 663 22.85 28.44 18.18
N VAL A 664 23.80 29.06 17.44
CA VAL A 664 24.70 28.33 16.56
C VAL A 664 25.56 27.35 17.35
N GLN A 665 26.03 27.74 18.54
CA GLN A 665 26.77 26.87 19.43
C GLN A 665 25.93 25.71 19.98
N LEU A 666 24.64 25.93 20.29
CA LEU A 666 23.73 24.86 20.71
C LEU A 666 23.37 23.88 19.60
N ARG A 667 23.31 24.30 18.34
CA ARG A 667 23.18 23.38 17.19
C ARG A 667 24.48 22.60 16.91
N HIS A 668 25.63 23.20 17.15
CA HIS A 668 26.94 22.51 17.10
C HIS A 668 27.23 21.63 18.31
N VAL A 669 26.46 21.79 19.40
CA VAL A 669 26.56 21.03 20.65
C VAL A 669 25.49 19.95 20.77
N GLU A 670 24.62 19.74 19.76
CA GLU A 670 24.14 18.37 19.61
C GLU A 670 25.39 17.48 19.50
N PRO A 671 25.71 16.69 20.52
CA PRO A 671 26.89 15.86 20.44
C PRO A 671 26.71 15.05 19.17
N LYS A 672 27.66 15.12 18.25
CA LYS A 672 27.83 14.07 17.28
C LYS A 672 28.03 12.83 18.13
N LEU A 673 26.98 12.07 18.27
CA LEU A 673 26.80 10.95 19.17
C LEU A 673 27.68 9.74 18.78
N THR A 674 28.85 9.98 18.21
CA THR A 674 29.68 9.02 17.51
C THR A 674 31.02 8.85 18.22
N ASP A 675 30.98 8.26 19.41
CA ASP A 675 32.18 7.68 20.00
C ASP A 675 32.27 6.16 19.78
N LEU A 676 31.41 5.59 18.95
CA LEU A 676 31.62 4.23 18.48
C LEU A 676 32.68 4.26 17.37
N ARG A 677 33.82 3.59 17.61
CA ARG A 677 34.87 3.43 16.64
C ARG A 677 35.05 1.97 16.26
N ASN A 678 35.35 1.73 14.98
CA ASN A 678 35.71 0.40 14.49
C ASN A 678 37.14 -0.01 14.95
N LEU A 679 37.63 -1.17 14.50
CA LEU A 679 38.95 -1.67 14.79
C LEU A 679 40.08 -0.71 14.31
N ASN A 680 39.80 0.13 13.31
CA ASN A 680 40.74 1.09 12.74
C ASN A 680 40.59 2.50 13.34
N GLY A 681 39.82 2.67 14.42
CA GLY A 681 39.61 3.95 15.07
C GLY A 681 38.68 4.92 14.34
N GLN A 682 38.04 4.50 13.24
CA GLN A 682 37.10 5.32 12.49
C GLN A 682 35.71 5.37 13.15
N HIS A 683 35.04 6.50 13.05
CA HIS A 683 33.69 6.67 13.60
C HIS A 683 32.65 5.80 12.89
N ILE A 684 31.84 5.09 13.67
CA ILE A 684 30.69 4.35 13.20
C ILE A 684 29.50 5.31 13.17
N PRO A 685 28.91 5.63 12.01
CA PRO A 685 27.87 6.63 11.90
C PRO A 685 26.49 6.06 12.31
N ILE A 686 26.34 5.60 13.55
CA ILE A 686 25.05 5.20 14.11
C ILE A 686 24.68 6.21 15.18
N ASP A 687 23.81 7.15 14.88
CA ASP A 687 23.42 8.26 15.77
C ASP A 687 22.07 8.06 16.45
N ARG A 688 21.23 7.15 15.98
CA ARG A 688 19.88 6.97 16.51
C ARG A 688 19.36 5.55 16.47
N LEU A 689 18.41 5.27 17.38
CA LEU A 689 17.62 4.04 17.40
C LEU A 689 16.24 4.31 16.79
N ILE A 690 15.87 3.52 15.77
CA ILE A 690 14.51 3.47 15.22
C ILE A 690 13.83 2.21 15.73
N VAL A 691 12.77 2.36 16.52
CA VAL A 691 11.95 1.23 16.95
C VAL A 691 10.91 0.96 15.87
N ALA A 692 11.09 -0.14 15.15
CA ALA A 692 10.18 -0.59 14.09
C ALA A 692 9.22 -1.64 14.64
N TYR A 693 7.94 -1.32 14.69
CA TYR A 693 6.91 -2.22 15.21
C TYR A 693 6.30 -3.09 14.11
N HIS A 694 6.32 -4.40 14.29
CA HIS A 694 5.54 -5.33 13.50
C HIS A 694 4.10 -5.39 14.02
N ARG A 695 3.15 -5.37 13.11
CA ARG A 695 1.73 -5.45 13.44
C ARG A 695 1.37 -6.88 13.84
N ALA A 696 0.59 -7.04 14.91
CA ALA A 696 -0.08 -8.30 15.23
C ALA A 696 -1.09 -8.68 14.13
N PRO A 697 -1.48 -9.97 14.00
CA PRO A 697 -2.57 -10.40 13.13
C PRO A 697 -3.83 -9.56 13.37
N ASN A 698 -4.44 -9.04 12.32
CA ASN A 698 -5.71 -8.31 12.42
C ASN A 698 -6.90 -9.25 12.15
N LEU A 699 -8.11 -8.76 12.32
CA LEU A 699 -9.32 -9.57 12.09
C LEU A 699 -9.39 -10.15 10.67
N LYS A 700 -8.88 -9.45 9.65
CA LYS A 700 -8.80 -10.00 8.30
C LYS A 700 -7.93 -11.25 8.24
N ASN A 701 -6.77 -11.22 8.91
CA ASN A 701 -5.87 -12.37 8.95
C ASN A 701 -6.45 -13.55 9.74
N LEU A 702 -7.28 -13.28 10.74
CA LEU A 702 -7.88 -14.28 11.62
C LEU A 702 -9.18 -14.87 11.06
N LEU A 703 -10.01 -14.05 10.44
CA LEU A 703 -11.33 -14.45 9.90
C LEU A 703 -11.26 -14.88 8.43
N PHE A 704 -10.24 -14.43 7.69
CA PHE A 704 -10.02 -14.78 6.30
C PHE A 704 -8.53 -15.09 6.11
N PRO A 705 -8.05 -16.23 6.62
CA PRO A 705 -6.65 -16.62 6.50
C PRO A 705 -6.31 -16.84 5.02
N ARG A 706 -5.31 -16.08 4.55
CA ARG A 706 -4.68 -16.34 3.27
C ARG A 706 -3.58 -17.36 3.49
N HIS A 707 -3.74 -18.55 2.96
CA HIS A 707 -2.69 -19.48 2.51
C HIS A 707 -1.53 -19.93 3.40
N SER A 708 -1.36 -19.49 4.64
CA SER A 708 -0.23 -19.98 5.42
C SER A 708 -0.45 -21.36 6.09
N GLU A 709 -1.67 -21.92 6.04
CA GLU A 709 -1.99 -23.14 6.81
C GLU A 709 -2.98 -24.10 6.13
N GLY A 710 -3.14 -24.09 4.82
CA GLY A 710 -3.97 -25.08 4.11
C GLY A 710 -5.48 -25.06 4.44
N LYS A 711 -5.96 -24.04 5.16
CA LYS A 711 -7.36 -23.91 5.59
C LYS A 711 -8.15 -22.95 4.67
N CYS A 712 -8.09 -23.20 3.36
CA CYS A 712 -9.18 -22.75 2.50
C CYS A 712 -10.43 -23.59 2.83
N PRO A 713 -11.66 -23.06 2.72
CA PRO A 713 -12.85 -23.91 2.90
C PRO A 713 -12.75 -25.12 1.99
N SER A 714 -12.70 -26.32 2.56
CA SER A 714 -12.64 -27.53 1.75
C SER A 714 -13.88 -27.59 0.85
N ALA A 715 -13.67 -27.73 -0.44
CA ALA A 715 -14.76 -27.95 -1.39
C ALA A 715 -15.46 -29.30 -1.13
N THR A 716 -14.76 -30.22 -0.47
CA THR A 716 -15.25 -31.57 -0.14
C THR A 716 -16.50 -31.59 0.75
N SER A 717 -16.71 -30.58 1.62
CA SER A 717 -17.97 -30.49 2.39
C SER A 717 -19.18 -30.06 1.53
N VAL A 718 -18.96 -29.66 0.29
CA VAL A 718 -19.99 -29.21 -0.63
C VAL A 718 -20.27 -30.25 -1.74
N SER A 719 -19.31 -31.16 -2.00
CA SER A 719 -19.44 -32.21 -3.02
C SER A 719 -20.56 -33.21 -2.74
N SER A 720 -21.00 -33.36 -1.49
CA SER A 720 -22.13 -34.22 -1.12
C SER A 720 -23.51 -33.57 -1.32
N THR A 721 -23.57 -32.27 -1.67
CA THR A 721 -24.82 -31.52 -1.85
C THR A 721 -24.96 -30.83 -3.20
N LEU A 722 -23.92 -30.89 -4.03
CA LEU A 722 -23.96 -30.41 -5.40
C LEU A 722 -23.62 -31.57 -6.32
N ASP A 723 -24.49 -31.91 -7.27
CA ASP A 723 -24.21 -32.80 -8.39
C ASP A 723 -23.12 -32.17 -9.26
N LEU A 724 -21.87 -32.27 -8.82
CA LEU A 724 -20.72 -31.99 -9.65
C LEU A 724 -20.54 -33.21 -10.58
N PRO A 725 -20.26 -33.05 -11.86
CA PRO A 725 -19.96 -34.17 -12.75
C PRO A 725 -18.91 -35.06 -12.09
N GLN A 726 -19.24 -36.31 -11.83
CA GLN A 726 -18.27 -37.30 -11.38
C GLN A 726 -17.23 -37.51 -12.46
N ASP A 727 -15.98 -37.73 -12.04
CA ASP A 727 -14.82 -37.96 -12.90
C ASP A 727 -15.00 -39.27 -13.70
N ASP A 728 -15.73 -39.23 -14.81
CA ASP A 728 -15.70 -40.29 -15.81
C ASP A 728 -14.84 -39.81 -16.99
N GLU A 729 -13.74 -40.55 -17.17
CA GLU A 729 -12.78 -40.51 -18.26
C GLU A 729 -11.82 -39.32 -18.34
N ALA A 730 -10.67 -39.52 -17.70
CA ALA A 730 -9.44 -38.81 -18.02
C ALA A 730 -9.01 -39.16 -19.45
N THR A 731 -9.22 -38.26 -20.39
CA THR A 731 -8.59 -38.35 -21.71
C THR A 731 -7.10 -38.04 -21.53
N ASP A 732 -6.26 -39.05 -21.77
CA ASP A 732 -4.82 -38.92 -21.95
C ASP A 732 -4.55 -37.89 -23.06
N ILE A 733 -3.82 -36.83 -22.72
CA ILE A 733 -3.37 -35.80 -23.66
C ILE A 733 -2.26 -36.43 -24.52
N PRO A 734 -2.36 -36.50 -25.89
CA PRO A 734 -1.27 -36.94 -26.71
C PRO A 734 -0.12 -35.92 -26.64
N SER A 735 1.08 -36.40 -26.39
CA SER A 735 2.32 -35.66 -26.52
C SER A 735 2.50 -35.24 -27.98
N HIS A 736 2.31 -33.98 -28.32
CA HIS A 736 2.80 -33.40 -29.54
C HIS A 736 4.14 -32.69 -29.28
N ASN A 737 5.12 -33.11 -30.11
CA ASN A 737 6.53 -32.68 -30.20
C ASN A 737 6.75 -31.17 -30.30
#